data_9f0fa1757bbcd9dd28458f8b7b5f4789
#
_entry.id   9f0fa1757bbcd9dd28458f8b7b5f4789
#
_cell.length_a   1.000
_cell.length_b   1.000
_cell.length_c   1.000
_cell.angle_alpha   90.00
_cell.angle_beta   90.00
_cell.angle_gamma   90.00
#
_symmetry.space_group_name_H-M   'P 1'
#
loop_
_entity.id
_entity.type
_entity.pdbx_description
1 polymer ?
#
loop_
_entity_poly.entity_id
_entity_poly.type
_entity_poly.pdbx_seq_one_letter_code
_entity_poly.pdbx_strand_id
1 'polypeptide(L)'
;PTTMDLLTRIIDHIQRMRVLLLITFRPDFKSVWIEYDHVTCLTLNRLPRRQSAELLASMTGGRALPPEVQQAILAKTDGVPLYLEELTENLLESGVLTEGNSTFSLKEPLTELSIPDSLQALLMERIDRLGAAKEIIQLGSAIGREFSYELLREIVDITDGELKNMLHSLDASGLIFQEGEIPAATFTFKHALIQEAAYSTLPKKSRLVLHTRIAKTLESRFAERVKMEPELLGYHYEQAGLVGPAVHYWRLAAQRDAARSANIEGLGHFNRAIHVLNDLPEGSERDQLELDLLIARGASLLLVKGYASDDIEHNYLRAKSLSQASSDSEQYFLSMWGLWVFHLVRGPLAKARVLAEDLLSWATHRQNPDLLIRAYESVGSTYSFLGRFDEARAHLQEAKSLYDPHRYGSQVFPYAQDPGITARIMLARVLWILGELDQVETLLTEAIAMARELEHPFTMAFTLATASWVYSMLRDTHRILRLTEEAIELSTKYSFEVPLAWAMSFQGWALAEQGKEGGIERLVEGLSAAKRATASLNHTCALALLAEIHLRNHHIVDGLFVIQQAQELAATQGEACWQAELLRLKGELLLAQSDQSTFLAEQCYADALAIAQAQHAIMFELRVATSMARLLRKLNKPDIAKRTLSAARAKLGGHSANPDMIEAQAVLDQLAEDLANK
;
A
#
# COMPACT_ATOMS: atom_id res chain seq x y z
N PRO A 1 8.78 3.35 6.95
CA PRO A 1 8.83 2.61 5.68
C PRO A 1 9.35 3.49 4.54
N THR A 2 8.75 4.67 4.31
CA THR A 2 9.18 5.61 3.24
C THR A 2 10.64 6.04 3.37
N THR A 3 11.12 6.24 4.61
CA THR A 3 12.55 6.56 4.88
C THR A 3 13.45 5.39 4.48
N MET A 4 13.03 4.15 4.75
CA MET A 4 13.78 2.95 4.37
C MET A 4 13.85 2.78 2.86
N ASP A 5 12.73 3.01 2.15
CA ASP A 5 12.69 2.97 0.69
C ASP A 5 13.59 4.05 0.07
N LEU A 6 13.57 5.26 0.62
CA LEU A 6 14.46 6.34 0.20
C LEU A 6 15.93 5.96 0.40
N LEU A 7 16.29 5.44 1.58
CA LEU A 7 17.65 4.98 1.87
C LEU A 7 18.08 3.86 0.92
N THR A 8 17.21 2.88 0.66
CA THR A 8 17.50 1.80 -0.28
C THR A 8 17.78 2.35 -1.68
N ARG A 9 16.95 3.26 -2.18
CA ARG A 9 17.17 3.92 -3.48
C ARG A 9 18.46 4.74 -3.51
N ILE A 10 18.78 5.46 -2.43
CA ILE A 10 20.05 6.20 -2.31
C ILE A 10 21.22 5.23 -2.37
N ILE A 11 21.17 4.12 -1.61
CA ILE A 11 22.23 3.12 -1.58
C ILE A 11 22.43 2.48 -2.96
N ASP A 12 21.36 2.17 -3.70
CA ASP A 12 21.44 1.64 -5.07
C ASP A 12 22.11 2.63 -6.05
N HIS A 13 21.84 3.92 -5.92
CA HIS A 13 22.37 4.95 -6.83
C HIS A 13 23.79 5.39 -6.50
N ILE A 14 24.19 5.30 -5.21
CA ILE A 14 25.46 5.84 -4.72
C ILE A 14 26.69 5.13 -5.31
N GLN A 15 26.53 3.89 -5.79
CA GLN A 15 27.61 3.12 -6.46
C GLN A 15 28.32 3.90 -7.57
N ARG A 16 27.61 4.79 -8.23
CA ARG A 16 28.09 5.57 -9.39
C ARG A 16 28.46 7.00 -9.03
N MET A 17 28.44 7.35 -7.76
CA MET A 17 28.64 8.70 -7.26
C MET A 17 29.90 8.79 -6.37
N ARG A 18 30.52 9.97 -6.26
CA ARG A 18 31.60 10.22 -5.30
C ARG A 18 31.01 10.66 -3.95
N VAL A 19 30.25 9.79 -3.32
CA VAL A 19 29.57 10.05 -2.05
C VAL A 19 29.85 8.89 -1.10
N LEU A 20 30.14 9.21 0.16
CA LEU A 20 30.23 8.25 1.26
C LEU A 20 28.97 8.40 2.12
N LEU A 21 28.19 7.32 2.24
CA LEU A 21 27.02 7.24 3.11
C LEU A 21 27.40 6.40 4.34
N LEU A 22 27.29 6.98 5.52
CA LEU A 22 27.47 6.29 6.79
C LEU A 22 26.11 6.13 7.49
N ILE A 23 25.73 4.90 7.79
CA ILE A 23 24.49 4.58 8.50
C ILE A 23 24.87 3.86 9.79
N THR A 24 24.44 4.39 10.93
CA THR A 24 24.61 3.74 12.23
C THR A 24 23.30 3.11 12.67
N PHE A 25 23.33 1.89 13.16
CA PHE A 25 22.16 1.19 13.65
C PHE A 25 22.50 0.24 14.82
N ARG A 26 21.48 -0.12 15.60
CA ARG A 26 21.62 -1.08 16.70
C ARG A 26 21.54 -2.53 16.19
N PRO A 27 22.08 -3.53 16.94
CA PRO A 27 22.11 -4.92 16.50
C PRO A 27 20.74 -5.57 16.26
N ASP A 28 19.68 -5.05 16.85
CA ASP A 28 18.30 -5.47 16.66
C ASP A 28 17.70 -5.02 15.31
N PHE A 29 18.31 -4.04 14.67
CA PHE A 29 17.93 -3.61 13.32
C PHE A 29 18.46 -4.59 12.26
N LYS A 30 17.54 -5.23 11.54
CA LYS A 30 17.88 -6.11 10.42
C LYS A 30 18.05 -5.28 9.15
N SER A 31 19.28 -4.94 8.82
CA SER A 31 19.60 -4.23 7.58
C SER A 31 19.43 -5.16 6.38
N VAL A 32 18.67 -4.70 5.37
CA VAL A 32 18.50 -5.40 4.09
C VAL A 32 19.66 -5.12 3.12
N TRP A 33 20.55 -4.19 3.45
CA TRP A 33 21.62 -3.72 2.56
C TRP A 33 22.96 -4.44 2.77
N ILE A 34 23.08 -5.31 3.79
CA ILE A 34 24.34 -6.02 4.14
C ILE A 34 24.78 -6.95 3.00
N GLU A 35 23.84 -7.42 2.17
CA GLU A 35 24.12 -8.31 1.05
C GLU A 35 24.57 -7.58 -0.23
N TYR A 36 24.65 -6.26 -0.22
CA TYR A 36 25.06 -5.49 -1.39
C TYR A 36 26.59 -5.43 -1.51
N ASP A 37 27.15 -5.73 -2.67
CA ASP A 37 28.60 -5.81 -2.92
C ASP A 37 29.39 -4.53 -2.58
N HIS A 38 28.72 -3.37 -2.62
CA HIS A 38 29.32 -2.05 -2.36
C HIS A 38 29.08 -1.54 -0.93
N VAL A 39 28.40 -2.33 -0.08
CA VAL A 39 28.12 -1.99 1.31
C VAL A 39 29.08 -2.73 2.22
N THR A 40 29.78 -1.98 3.07
CA THR A 40 30.67 -2.55 4.09
C THR A 40 30.00 -2.42 5.45
N CYS A 41 29.73 -3.53 6.11
CA CYS A 41 29.22 -3.55 7.47
C CYS A 41 30.37 -3.61 8.48
N LEU A 42 30.43 -2.61 9.36
CA LEU A 42 31.41 -2.53 10.45
C LEU A 42 30.71 -2.78 11.78
N THR A 43 31.07 -3.85 12.49
CA THR A 43 30.58 -4.11 13.82
C THR A 43 31.43 -3.39 14.86
N LEU A 44 30.84 -2.44 15.57
CA LEU A 44 31.48 -1.76 16.68
C LEU A 44 31.34 -2.62 17.94
N ASN A 45 32.45 -3.17 18.38
CA ASN A 45 32.55 -3.95 19.64
C ASN A 45 32.89 -3.02 20.80
N ARG A 46 32.75 -3.55 22.03
CA ARG A 46 33.26 -2.89 23.24
C ARG A 46 34.76 -2.59 23.09
N LEU A 47 35.20 -1.47 23.66
CA LEU A 47 36.60 -1.09 23.61
C LEU A 47 37.48 -2.11 24.35
N PRO A 48 38.55 -2.61 23.75
CA PRO A 48 39.57 -3.39 24.47
C PRO A 48 40.14 -2.59 25.64
N ARG A 49 40.60 -3.27 26.69
CA ARG A 49 41.13 -2.65 27.91
C ARG A 49 42.19 -1.57 27.68
N ARG A 50 43.02 -1.75 26.64
CA ARG A 50 44.03 -0.76 26.24
C ARG A 50 43.42 0.52 25.71
N GLN A 51 42.46 0.41 24.80
CA GLN A 51 41.76 1.57 24.21
C GLN A 51 40.89 2.28 25.26
N SER A 52 40.25 1.54 26.15
CA SER A 52 39.54 2.12 27.28
C SER A 52 40.46 2.94 28.20
N ALA A 53 41.70 2.48 28.43
CA ALA A 53 42.69 3.21 29.20
C ALA A 53 43.21 4.46 28.44
N GLU A 54 43.37 4.38 27.13
CA GLU A 54 43.76 5.53 26.27
C GLU A 54 42.62 6.59 26.28
N LEU A 55 41.36 6.20 26.17
CA LEU A 55 40.23 7.11 26.28
C LEU A 55 40.19 7.80 27.65
N LEU A 56 40.35 7.02 28.72
CA LEU A 56 40.41 7.53 30.09
C LEU A 56 41.52 8.57 30.28
N ALA A 57 42.71 8.30 29.75
CA ALA A 57 43.82 9.24 29.79
C ALA A 57 43.54 10.54 29.01
N SER A 58 42.85 10.45 27.87
CA SER A 58 42.39 11.61 27.10
C SER A 58 41.43 12.49 27.90
N MET A 59 40.46 11.88 28.59
CA MET A 59 39.45 12.59 29.40
C MET A 59 40.04 13.29 30.62
N THR A 60 41.10 12.72 31.21
CA THR A 60 41.81 13.34 32.36
C THR A 60 42.86 14.36 31.95
N GLY A 61 42.93 14.75 30.67
CA GLY A 61 43.90 15.70 30.15
C GLY A 61 45.35 15.18 30.26
N GLY A 62 45.55 13.85 30.17
CA GLY A 62 46.83 13.19 30.29
C GLY A 62 47.33 13.02 31.72
N ARG A 63 46.57 13.43 32.73
CA ARG A 63 46.92 13.25 34.15
C ARG A 63 46.56 11.82 34.59
N ALA A 64 47.45 11.19 35.35
CA ALA A 64 47.27 9.85 35.79
C ALA A 64 46.24 9.75 36.96
N LEU A 65 45.27 8.88 36.83
CA LEU A 65 44.36 8.49 37.93
C LEU A 65 45.10 7.53 38.89
N PRO A 66 44.70 7.49 40.17
CA PRO A 66 45.14 6.42 41.07
C PRO A 66 44.87 5.06 40.45
N PRO A 67 45.83 4.09 40.53
CA PRO A 67 45.68 2.78 39.88
C PRO A 67 44.42 2.04 40.27
N GLU A 68 43.98 2.17 41.52
CA GLU A 68 42.77 1.58 42.06
C GLU A 68 41.51 2.13 41.43
N VAL A 69 41.44 3.46 41.22
CA VAL A 69 40.32 4.14 40.54
C VAL A 69 40.28 3.75 39.07
N GLN A 70 41.41 3.78 38.38
CA GLN A 70 41.50 3.38 36.97
C GLN A 70 41.03 1.92 36.80
N GLN A 71 41.47 1.01 37.70
CA GLN A 71 41.07 -0.38 37.60
C GLN A 71 39.59 -0.58 37.90
N ALA A 72 39.00 0.16 38.84
CA ALA A 72 37.59 0.11 39.16
C ALA A 72 36.75 0.62 38.01
N ILE A 73 37.11 1.78 37.35
CA ILE A 73 36.44 2.30 36.21
C ILE A 73 36.46 1.28 35.06
N LEU A 74 37.61 0.78 34.69
CA LEU A 74 37.78 -0.17 33.57
C LEU A 74 37.03 -1.49 33.82
N ALA A 75 36.97 -1.95 35.07
CA ALA A 75 36.23 -3.18 35.43
C ALA A 75 34.71 -2.99 35.35
N LYS A 76 34.19 -1.85 35.84
CA LYS A 76 32.75 -1.56 35.83
C LYS A 76 32.18 -1.20 34.47
N THR A 77 32.94 -0.47 33.68
CA THR A 77 32.46 0.02 32.36
C THR A 77 32.54 -1.05 31.27
N ASP A 78 33.33 -2.10 31.49
CA ASP A 78 33.48 -3.25 30.58
C ASP A 78 33.63 -2.85 29.11
N GLY A 79 34.42 -1.77 28.88
CA GLY A 79 34.70 -1.24 27.55
C GLY A 79 33.53 -0.57 26.84
N VAL A 80 32.45 -0.22 27.53
CA VAL A 80 31.36 0.60 26.95
C VAL A 80 31.78 2.08 26.98
N PRO A 81 32.02 2.74 25.81
CA PRO A 81 32.59 4.08 25.77
C PRO A 81 31.78 5.12 26.56
N LEU A 82 30.47 5.20 26.34
CA LEU A 82 29.59 6.13 27.03
C LEU A 82 29.64 5.93 28.57
N TYR A 83 29.65 4.68 29.03
CA TYR A 83 29.71 4.42 30.48
C TYR A 83 31.06 4.83 31.07
N LEU A 84 32.12 4.65 30.30
CA LEU A 84 33.47 5.07 30.69
C LEU A 84 33.57 6.61 30.77
N GLU A 85 33.01 7.32 29.80
CA GLU A 85 32.94 8.78 29.78
C GLU A 85 32.14 9.31 30.97
N GLU A 86 30.89 8.91 31.11
CA GLU A 86 30.00 9.40 32.15
C GLU A 86 30.50 9.07 33.58
N LEU A 87 31.07 7.87 33.79
CA LEU A 87 31.63 7.48 35.08
C LEU A 87 32.88 8.31 35.44
N THR A 88 33.71 8.58 34.44
CA THR A 88 34.90 9.38 34.66
C THR A 88 34.54 10.85 34.94
N GLU A 89 33.63 11.46 34.20
CA GLU A 89 33.11 12.80 34.45
C GLU A 89 32.48 12.91 35.84
N ASN A 90 31.64 11.93 36.22
CA ASN A 90 31.01 11.90 37.54
C ASN A 90 32.06 11.87 38.70
N LEU A 91 33.13 11.09 38.55
CA LEU A 91 34.19 11.01 39.58
C LEU A 91 35.02 12.30 39.62
N LEU A 92 35.24 12.98 38.51
CA LEU A 92 35.93 14.29 38.47
C LEU A 92 35.08 15.40 39.08
N GLU A 93 33.78 15.43 38.81
CA GLU A 93 32.81 16.39 39.34
C GLU A 93 32.49 16.19 40.83
N SER A 94 32.50 14.94 41.30
CA SER A 94 32.15 14.63 42.70
C SER A 94 33.13 15.20 43.75
N GLY A 95 34.29 15.70 43.33
CA GLY A 95 35.29 16.24 44.21
C GLY A 95 36.01 15.20 45.08
N VAL A 96 35.79 13.92 44.78
CA VAL A 96 36.46 12.75 45.43
C VAL A 96 37.95 12.70 45.01
N LEU A 97 38.23 13.20 43.82
CA LEU A 97 39.57 13.32 43.27
C LEU A 97 40.10 14.73 43.49
N THR A 98 41.30 14.87 44.01
CA THR A 98 42.02 16.15 44.12
C THR A 98 43.00 16.24 43.00
N GLU A 99 42.96 17.38 42.29
CA GLU A 99 43.91 17.65 41.19
C GLU A 99 45.29 17.96 41.72
N GLY A 100 46.31 17.21 41.28
CA GLY A 100 47.74 17.54 41.41
C GLY A 100 48.30 17.98 40.06
N ASN A 101 49.58 18.39 40.03
CA ASN A 101 50.23 18.90 38.80
C ASN A 101 50.29 17.87 37.66
N SER A 102 50.42 16.57 37.94
CA SER A 102 50.50 15.48 36.96
C SER A 102 49.65 14.26 37.30
N THR A 103 49.05 14.21 38.46
CA THR A 103 48.29 13.06 38.97
C THR A 103 47.11 13.51 39.80
N PHE A 104 46.00 12.71 39.74
CA PHE A 104 44.92 12.83 40.69
C PHE A 104 45.21 12.02 41.96
N SER A 105 44.74 12.49 43.13
CA SER A 105 44.81 11.77 44.39
C SER A 105 43.38 11.62 44.99
N LEU A 106 43.14 10.45 45.65
CA LEU A 106 41.89 10.19 46.36
C LEU A 106 41.86 10.94 47.71
N LYS A 107 40.75 11.59 48.02
CA LYS A 107 40.51 12.19 49.34
C LYS A 107 40.09 11.14 50.38
N GLU A 108 39.37 10.10 49.97
CA GLU A 108 38.85 9.05 50.83
C GLU A 108 39.11 7.67 50.19
N PRO A 109 39.21 6.55 51.00
CA PRO A 109 39.38 5.22 50.43
C PRO A 109 38.26 4.79 49.50
N LEU A 110 38.61 4.07 48.43
CA LEU A 110 37.64 3.56 47.42
C LEU A 110 36.51 2.68 48.01
N THR A 111 36.75 2.06 49.18
CA THR A 111 35.77 1.21 49.88
C THR A 111 34.56 1.99 50.43
N GLU A 112 34.63 3.29 50.56
CA GLU A 112 33.57 4.19 50.98
C GLU A 112 32.85 4.86 49.78
N LEU A 113 33.37 4.69 48.56
CA LEU A 113 32.78 5.24 47.34
C LEU A 113 31.74 4.29 46.76
N SER A 114 30.49 4.73 46.79
CA SER A 114 29.39 4.05 46.07
C SER A 114 29.47 4.35 44.56
N ILE A 115 30.27 3.54 43.81
CA ILE A 115 30.27 3.64 42.36
C ILE A 115 29.00 2.94 41.82
N PRO A 116 28.12 3.65 41.03
CA PRO A 116 26.91 3.07 40.50
C PRO A 116 27.15 1.78 39.69
N ASP A 117 26.28 0.80 39.82
CA ASP A 117 26.47 -0.54 39.21
C ASP A 117 26.07 -0.58 37.70
N SER A 118 25.42 0.47 37.21
CA SER A 118 25.01 0.58 35.80
C SER A 118 25.08 2.02 35.32
N LEU A 119 25.20 2.17 34.00
CA LEU A 119 25.12 3.49 33.35
C LEU A 119 23.82 4.21 33.68
N GLN A 120 22.69 3.50 33.74
CA GLN A 120 21.40 4.09 34.07
C GLN A 120 21.39 4.63 35.52
N ALA A 121 21.89 3.89 36.46
CA ALA A 121 21.97 4.37 37.86
C ALA A 121 22.89 5.59 37.99
N LEU A 122 23.99 5.61 37.27
CA LEU A 122 24.89 6.78 37.17
C LEU A 122 24.20 8.02 36.60
N LEU A 123 23.49 7.88 35.50
CA LEU A 123 22.75 8.99 34.90
C LEU A 123 21.64 9.49 35.81
N MET A 124 20.93 8.61 36.51
CA MET A 124 19.91 9.00 37.50
C MET A 124 20.52 9.77 38.66
N GLU A 125 21.64 9.35 39.20
CA GLU A 125 22.36 10.06 40.29
C GLU A 125 22.83 11.46 39.80
N ARG A 126 23.34 11.55 38.57
CA ARG A 126 23.75 12.84 37.97
C ARG A 126 22.57 13.78 37.80
N ILE A 127 21.42 13.28 37.34
CA ILE A 127 20.16 14.04 37.23
C ILE A 127 19.66 14.49 38.61
N ASP A 128 19.79 13.66 39.65
CA ASP A 128 19.36 14.01 41.02
C ASP A 128 20.19 15.14 41.64
N ARG A 129 21.45 15.32 41.24
CA ARG A 129 22.33 16.41 41.67
C ARG A 129 22.05 17.78 41.02
N LEU A 130 21.22 17.85 39.96
CA LEU A 130 20.97 19.09 39.21
C LEU A 130 20.16 20.15 39.98
N GLY A 131 19.65 19.85 41.17
CA GLY A 131 18.82 20.77 41.94
C GLY A 131 17.57 21.25 41.17
N ALA A 132 17.41 22.56 41.03
CA ALA A 132 16.27 23.13 40.33
C ALA A 132 16.23 22.82 38.82
N ALA A 133 17.38 22.61 38.17
CA ALA A 133 17.44 22.25 36.74
C ALA A 133 16.95 20.83 36.44
N LYS A 134 16.78 19.97 37.48
CA LYS A 134 16.19 18.63 37.35
C LYS A 134 14.77 18.68 36.77
N GLU A 135 13.96 19.63 37.18
CA GLU A 135 12.59 19.75 36.66
C GLU A 135 12.59 20.08 35.16
N ILE A 136 13.52 20.91 34.71
CA ILE A 136 13.63 21.31 33.30
C ILE A 136 14.07 20.14 32.41
N ILE A 137 15.07 19.36 32.83
CA ILE A 137 15.51 18.20 32.06
C ILE A 137 14.46 17.08 32.03
N GLN A 138 13.71 16.91 33.12
CA GLN A 138 12.58 15.98 33.18
C GLN A 138 11.45 16.41 32.21
N LEU A 139 11.13 17.70 32.18
CA LEU A 139 10.14 18.26 31.26
C LEU A 139 10.60 18.10 29.80
N GLY A 140 11.85 18.49 29.50
CA GLY A 140 12.44 18.28 28.18
C GLY A 140 12.39 16.80 27.75
N SER A 141 12.66 15.87 28.68
CA SER A 141 12.60 14.43 28.37
C SER A 141 11.20 13.93 27.99
N ALA A 142 10.16 14.54 28.54
CA ALA A 142 8.78 14.21 28.23
C ALA A 142 8.32 14.84 26.90
N ILE A 143 8.88 16.00 26.49
CA ILE A 143 8.62 16.58 25.17
C ILE A 143 9.23 15.71 24.08
N GLY A 144 10.50 15.30 24.23
CA GLY A 144 11.17 14.46 23.23
C GLY A 144 12.69 14.47 23.37
N ARG A 145 13.38 13.85 22.40
CA ARG A 145 14.83 13.90 22.31
C ARG A 145 15.33 15.31 22.02
N GLU A 146 14.55 16.07 21.31
CA GLU A 146 14.75 17.45 20.93
C GLU A 146 13.55 18.29 21.38
N PHE A 147 13.79 19.47 21.94
CA PHE A 147 12.74 20.37 22.40
C PHE A 147 13.11 21.82 22.20
N SER A 148 12.12 22.66 21.82
CA SER A 148 12.33 24.09 21.59
C SER A 148 12.22 24.89 22.87
N TYR A 149 12.98 25.99 22.95
CA TYR A 149 12.85 26.98 24.02
C TYR A 149 11.43 27.51 24.13
N GLU A 150 10.82 27.85 22.98
CA GLU A 150 9.47 28.41 22.92
C GLU A 150 8.43 27.52 23.59
N LEU A 151 8.44 26.21 23.24
CA LEU A 151 7.51 25.24 23.84
C LEU A 151 7.77 25.09 25.35
N LEU A 152 9.03 24.97 25.73
CA LEU A 152 9.40 24.83 27.14
C LEU A 152 8.95 26.05 27.96
N ARG A 153 9.18 27.26 27.41
CA ARG A 153 8.79 28.53 28.03
C ARG A 153 7.29 28.65 28.31
N GLU A 154 6.44 28.16 27.40
CA GLU A 154 4.99 28.15 27.54
C GLU A 154 4.49 27.10 28.56
N ILE A 155 5.32 26.07 28.80
CA ILE A 155 4.97 24.99 29.72
C ILE A 155 5.41 25.29 31.17
N VAL A 156 6.59 25.90 31.37
CA VAL A 156 7.14 26.12 32.70
C VAL A 156 6.51 27.36 33.39
N ASP A 157 6.42 27.31 34.70
CA ASP A 157 5.88 28.40 35.54
C ASP A 157 7.03 29.07 36.35
N ILE A 158 8.06 29.50 35.61
CA ILE A 158 9.23 30.22 36.16
C ILE A 158 9.53 31.45 35.30
N THR A 159 10.36 32.35 35.77
CA THR A 159 10.76 33.53 35.00
C THR A 159 11.66 33.15 33.82
N ASP A 160 11.65 33.99 32.78
CA ASP A 160 12.48 33.78 31.59
C ASP A 160 13.99 33.72 31.93
N GLY A 161 14.43 34.54 32.89
CA GLY A 161 15.82 34.54 33.36
C GLY A 161 16.21 33.26 34.10
N GLU A 162 15.34 32.75 34.94
CA GLU A 162 15.58 31.47 35.65
C GLU A 162 15.66 30.29 34.66
N LEU A 163 14.73 30.23 33.67
CA LEU A 163 14.76 29.19 32.66
C LEU A 163 16.07 29.20 31.84
N LYS A 164 16.51 30.39 31.41
CA LYS A 164 17.78 30.56 30.68
C LYS A 164 18.99 30.07 31.50
N ASN A 165 19.04 30.42 32.80
CA ASN A 165 20.12 30.00 33.67
C ASN A 165 20.15 28.49 33.88
N MET A 166 18.97 27.87 34.05
CA MET A 166 18.85 26.39 34.17
C MET A 166 19.26 25.69 32.91
N LEU A 167 18.83 26.14 31.73
CA LEU A 167 19.21 25.58 30.44
C LEU A 167 20.70 25.71 30.18
N HIS A 168 21.29 26.87 30.51
CA HIS A 168 22.74 27.07 30.41
C HIS A 168 23.52 26.13 31.34
N SER A 169 23.02 25.89 32.56
CA SER A 169 23.62 24.92 33.48
C SER A 169 23.57 23.48 32.94
N LEU A 170 22.45 23.11 32.29
CA LEU A 170 22.30 21.79 31.67
C LEU A 170 23.19 21.60 30.44
N ASP A 171 23.36 22.66 29.65
CA ASP A 171 24.29 22.66 28.51
C ASP A 171 25.75 22.58 28.99
N ALA A 172 26.13 23.39 29.97
CA ALA A 172 27.48 23.38 30.57
C ALA A 172 27.80 22.04 31.25
N SER A 173 26.80 21.31 31.76
CA SER A 173 26.97 19.96 32.31
C SER A 173 27.04 18.86 31.24
N GLY A 174 26.93 19.19 29.97
CA GLY A 174 27.01 18.25 28.85
C GLY A 174 25.85 17.26 28.77
N LEU A 175 24.71 17.54 29.42
CA LEU A 175 23.51 16.67 29.36
C LEU A 175 22.65 16.97 28.12
N ILE A 176 22.65 18.25 27.69
CA ILE A 176 21.97 18.71 26.47
C ILE A 176 22.92 19.57 25.67
N PHE A 177 22.58 19.80 24.40
CA PHE A 177 23.26 20.74 23.51
C PHE A 177 22.27 21.77 23.03
N GLN A 178 22.68 23.05 23.05
CA GLN A 178 21.91 24.15 22.49
C GLN A 178 22.29 24.34 21.01
N GLU A 179 21.28 24.43 20.14
CA GLU A 179 21.42 24.81 18.73
C GLU A 179 20.60 26.08 18.47
N GLY A 180 21.22 27.09 17.91
CA GLY A 180 20.60 28.41 17.68
C GLY A 180 20.62 29.32 18.91
N GLU A 181 20.00 30.50 18.74
CA GLU A 181 19.90 31.53 19.80
C GLU A 181 18.49 31.63 20.35
N ILE A 182 18.37 31.84 21.65
CA ILE A 182 17.07 32.11 22.32
C ILE A 182 16.48 33.41 21.76
N PRO A 183 15.16 33.48 21.39
CA PRO A 183 14.12 32.50 21.75
C PRO A 183 13.93 31.32 20.78
N ALA A 184 14.56 31.30 19.60
CA ALA A 184 14.38 30.27 18.59
C ALA A 184 15.30 29.06 18.81
N ALA A 185 16.00 28.96 19.94
CA ALA A 185 16.90 27.86 20.25
C ALA A 185 16.18 26.53 20.41
N THR A 186 16.84 25.48 19.95
CA THR A 186 16.46 24.08 20.16
C THR A 186 17.51 23.39 21.03
N PHE A 187 17.04 22.52 21.91
CA PHE A 187 17.89 21.74 22.82
C PHE A 187 17.75 20.27 22.51
N THR A 188 18.88 19.60 22.36
CA THR A 188 18.95 18.16 22.06
C THR A 188 19.68 17.43 23.19
N PHE A 189 19.13 16.31 23.67
CA PHE A 189 19.84 15.46 24.63
C PHE A 189 21.10 14.88 24.00
N LYS A 190 22.25 14.98 24.72
CA LYS A 190 23.55 14.44 24.26
C LYS A 190 23.43 12.95 23.86
N HIS A 191 22.70 12.17 24.66
CA HIS A 191 22.40 10.77 24.41
C HIS A 191 20.93 10.42 24.72
N ALA A 192 20.35 9.49 23.95
CA ALA A 192 18.99 9.00 24.20
C ALA A 192 18.83 8.41 25.62
N LEU A 193 19.90 7.77 26.15
CA LEU A 193 19.92 7.23 27.50
C LEU A 193 19.76 8.29 28.59
N ILE A 194 20.23 9.53 28.38
CA ILE A 194 20.04 10.64 29.30
C ILE A 194 18.57 11.04 29.32
N GLN A 195 17.93 11.15 28.16
CA GLN A 195 16.50 11.39 28.05
C GLN A 195 15.69 10.26 28.73
N GLU A 196 15.99 9.00 28.45
CA GLU A 196 15.32 7.85 29.05
C GLU A 196 15.48 7.82 30.59
N ALA A 197 16.69 8.10 31.10
CA ALA A 197 16.96 8.21 32.53
C ALA A 197 16.14 9.34 33.15
N ALA A 198 16.18 10.58 32.57
CA ALA A 198 15.41 11.72 33.06
C ALA A 198 13.89 11.42 33.07
N TYR A 199 13.37 10.84 32.02
CA TYR A 199 11.97 10.43 31.93
C TYR A 199 11.60 9.35 32.94
N SER A 200 12.49 8.39 33.21
CA SER A 200 12.26 7.29 34.14
C SER A 200 12.15 7.77 35.59
N THR A 201 12.83 8.87 35.94
CA THR A 201 12.73 9.49 37.29
C THR A 201 11.38 10.12 37.57
N LEU A 202 10.54 10.36 36.55
CA LEU A 202 9.21 10.92 36.69
C LEU A 202 8.22 9.86 37.23
N PRO A 203 7.50 10.12 38.34
CA PRO A 203 6.41 9.28 38.79
C PRO A 203 5.30 9.16 37.73
N LYS A 204 4.61 8.03 37.66
CA LYS A 204 3.55 7.79 36.67
C LYS A 204 2.48 8.91 36.67
N LYS A 205 2.05 9.38 37.85
CA LYS A 205 1.07 10.49 37.94
C LYS A 205 1.61 11.79 37.34
N SER A 206 2.89 12.11 37.60
CA SER A 206 3.53 13.31 37.06
C SER A 206 3.65 13.23 35.55
N ARG A 207 3.94 12.07 34.97
CA ARG A 207 3.97 11.86 33.52
C ARG A 207 2.61 12.20 32.88
N LEU A 208 1.51 11.68 33.43
CA LEU A 208 0.16 11.96 32.92
C LEU A 208 -0.16 13.46 32.91
N VAL A 209 0.14 14.15 34.02
CA VAL A 209 -0.08 15.61 34.13
C VAL A 209 0.78 16.37 33.15
N LEU A 210 2.05 15.97 33.00
CA LEU A 210 3.02 16.62 32.15
C LEU A 210 2.64 16.50 30.67
N HIS A 211 2.34 15.27 30.21
CA HIS A 211 1.89 15.06 28.84
C HIS A 211 0.58 15.78 28.53
N THR A 212 -0.37 15.85 29.50
CA THR A 212 -1.59 16.66 29.34
C THR A 212 -1.26 18.15 29.15
N ARG A 213 -0.30 18.70 29.92
CA ARG A 213 0.12 20.09 29.81
C ARG A 213 0.79 20.38 28.49
N ILE A 214 1.72 19.50 28.06
CA ILE A 214 2.40 19.58 26.75
C ILE A 214 1.36 19.58 25.62
N ALA A 215 0.44 18.59 25.62
CA ALA A 215 -0.58 18.46 24.59
C ALA A 215 -1.45 19.70 24.48
N LYS A 216 -1.99 20.21 25.61
CA LYS A 216 -2.83 21.44 25.62
C LYS A 216 -2.07 22.67 25.16
N THR A 217 -0.80 22.82 25.52
CA THR A 217 0.04 23.93 25.07
C THR A 217 0.29 23.85 23.56
N LEU A 218 0.64 22.68 23.04
CA LEU A 218 0.80 22.46 21.60
C LEU A 218 -0.50 22.81 20.84
N GLU A 219 -1.63 22.31 21.30
CA GLU A 219 -2.94 22.54 20.67
C GLU A 219 -3.33 24.03 20.65
N SER A 220 -3.10 24.75 21.76
CA SER A 220 -3.55 26.15 21.90
C SER A 220 -2.57 27.19 21.34
N ARG A 221 -1.24 26.92 21.38
CA ARG A 221 -0.20 27.90 21.02
C ARG A 221 0.54 27.56 19.73
N PHE A 222 0.56 26.29 19.32
CA PHE A 222 1.32 25.81 18.19
C PHE A 222 0.43 25.14 17.12
N ALA A 223 -0.75 25.73 16.86
CA ALA A 223 -1.77 25.16 15.99
C ALA A 223 -1.26 24.83 14.58
N GLU A 224 -0.37 25.66 14.00
CA GLU A 224 0.20 25.38 12.67
C GLU A 224 1.14 24.17 12.70
N ARG A 225 1.92 23.99 13.74
CA ARG A 225 2.76 22.80 13.93
C ARG A 225 1.90 21.55 14.09
N VAL A 226 0.80 21.64 14.84
CA VAL A 226 -0.14 20.53 15.04
C VAL A 226 -0.81 20.10 13.73
N LYS A 227 -1.14 21.03 12.83
CA LYS A 227 -1.67 20.70 11.49
C LYS A 227 -0.65 19.94 10.64
N MET A 228 0.64 20.29 10.78
CA MET A 228 1.72 19.64 10.05
C MET A 228 2.13 18.30 10.67
N GLU A 229 2.04 18.14 11.98
CA GLU A 229 2.50 17.01 12.78
C GLU A 229 1.46 16.59 13.83
N PRO A 230 0.23 16.18 13.43
CA PRO A 230 -0.83 15.82 14.39
C PRO A 230 -0.47 14.60 15.25
N GLU A 231 0.45 13.75 14.80
CA GLU A 231 0.99 12.60 15.55
C GLU A 231 1.65 13.02 16.88
N LEU A 232 2.18 14.24 16.98
CA LEU A 232 2.72 14.76 18.23
C LEU A 232 1.64 14.82 19.30
N LEU A 233 0.47 15.36 18.97
CA LEU A 233 -0.65 15.39 19.90
C LEU A 233 -1.23 14.02 20.16
N GLY A 234 -1.31 13.16 19.13
CA GLY A 234 -1.70 11.77 19.28
C GLY A 234 -0.87 11.08 20.36
N TYR A 235 0.46 11.20 20.27
CA TYR A 235 1.41 10.65 21.22
C TYR A 235 1.23 11.25 22.64
N HIS A 236 1.19 12.59 22.78
CA HIS A 236 1.10 13.19 24.12
C HIS A 236 -0.24 12.91 24.79
N TYR A 237 -1.36 12.92 24.07
CA TYR A 237 -2.66 12.55 24.64
C TYR A 237 -2.73 11.07 25.02
N GLU A 238 -2.11 10.20 24.25
CA GLU A 238 -1.97 8.78 24.57
C GLU A 238 -1.18 8.58 25.87
N GLN A 239 0.00 9.24 26.00
CA GLN A 239 0.82 9.18 27.22
C GLN A 239 0.13 9.83 28.43
N ALA A 240 -0.79 10.75 28.19
CA ALA A 240 -1.65 11.34 29.21
C ALA A 240 -2.82 10.45 29.64
N GLY A 241 -3.07 9.33 28.95
CA GLY A 241 -4.22 8.46 29.16
C GLY A 241 -5.55 9.06 28.73
N LEU A 242 -5.52 10.10 27.85
CA LEU A 242 -6.70 10.76 27.32
C LEU A 242 -7.07 10.14 25.97
N VAL A 243 -7.77 9.01 26.03
CA VAL A 243 -8.03 8.13 24.87
C VAL A 243 -8.76 8.85 23.74
N GLY A 244 -9.86 9.57 24.03
CA GLY A 244 -10.64 10.27 22.98
C GLY A 244 -9.81 11.24 22.14
N PRO A 245 -9.13 12.23 22.75
CA PRO A 245 -8.20 13.11 22.04
C PRO A 245 -7.06 12.37 21.32
N ALA A 246 -6.48 11.34 21.93
CA ALA A 246 -5.41 10.55 21.31
C ALA A 246 -5.88 9.89 20.02
N VAL A 247 -7.02 9.21 20.04
CA VAL A 247 -7.64 8.58 18.87
C VAL A 247 -7.94 9.63 17.78
N HIS A 248 -8.45 10.79 18.17
CA HIS A 248 -8.73 11.88 17.24
C HIS A 248 -7.48 12.32 16.48
N TYR A 249 -6.37 12.58 17.17
CA TYR A 249 -5.15 13.08 16.55
C TYR A 249 -4.37 11.99 15.79
N TRP A 250 -4.37 10.74 16.26
CA TRP A 250 -3.84 9.62 15.49
C TRP A 250 -4.61 9.40 14.18
N ARG A 251 -5.94 9.58 14.20
CA ARG A 251 -6.76 9.55 12.97
C ARG A 251 -6.41 10.69 12.03
N LEU A 252 -6.23 11.91 12.52
CA LEU A 252 -5.81 13.05 11.70
C LEU A 252 -4.44 12.83 11.06
N ALA A 253 -3.47 12.27 11.81
CA ALA A 253 -2.17 11.88 11.28
C ALA A 253 -2.30 10.88 10.14
N ALA A 254 -3.10 9.83 10.34
CA ALA A 254 -3.35 8.82 9.33
C ALA A 254 -4.00 9.39 8.05
N GLN A 255 -4.99 10.27 8.21
CA GLN A 255 -5.66 10.93 7.09
C GLN A 255 -4.73 11.86 6.30
N ARG A 256 -3.90 12.64 7.01
CA ARG A 256 -2.86 13.49 6.39
C ARG A 256 -1.89 12.65 5.55
N ASP A 257 -1.42 11.54 6.09
CA ASP A 257 -0.46 10.67 5.41
C ASP A 257 -1.08 9.99 4.19
N ALA A 258 -2.33 9.51 4.31
CA ALA A 258 -3.08 8.97 3.18
C ALA A 258 -3.28 10.01 2.06
N ALA A 259 -3.58 11.27 2.40
CA ALA A 259 -3.71 12.36 1.43
C ALA A 259 -2.39 12.67 0.68
N ARG A 260 -1.24 12.34 1.27
CA ARG A 260 0.10 12.45 0.67
C ARG A 260 0.57 11.15 0.01
N SER A 261 -0.31 10.16 -0.13
CA SER A 261 0.00 8.82 -0.63
C SER A 261 1.03 8.04 0.22
N ALA A 262 1.30 8.48 1.46
CA ALA A 262 2.09 7.76 2.46
C ALA A 262 1.22 6.72 3.20
N ASN A 263 0.65 5.78 2.42
CA ASN A 263 -0.39 4.88 2.91
C ASN A 263 0.10 3.90 3.99
N ILE A 264 1.38 3.52 3.97
CA ILE A 264 1.96 2.59 4.97
C ILE A 264 2.05 3.28 6.33
N GLU A 265 2.53 4.52 6.37
CA GLU A 265 2.58 5.36 7.57
C GLU A 265 1.16 5.63 8.08
N GLY A 266 0.24 6.03 7.19
CA GLY A 266 -1.16 6.25 7.51
C GLY A 266 -1.81 5.02 8.12
N LEU A 267 -1.57 3.83 7.57
CA LEU A 267 -2.04 2.56 8.14
C LEU A 267 -1.45 2.30 9.54
N GLY A 268 -0.17 2.64 9.76
CA GLY A 268 0.48 2.58 11.07
C GLY A 268 -0.24 3.45 12.12
N HIS A 269 -0.59 4.69 11.76
CA HIS A 269 -1.32 5.61 12.63
C HIS A 269 -2.76 5.15 12.90
N PHE A 270 -3.48 4.61 11.90
CA PHE A 270 -4.80 3.98 12.14
C PHE A 270 -4.71 2.80 13.10
N ASN A 271 -3.72 1.92 12.94
CA ASN A 271 -3.52 0.80 13.84
C ASN A 271 -3.19 1.26 15.26
N ARG A 272 -2.43 2.36 15.42
CA ARG A 272 -2.16 2.96 16.72
C ARG A 272 -3.44 3.51 17.36
N ALA A 273 -4.28 4.23 16.59
CA ALA A 273 -5.56 4.72 17.05
C ALA A 273 -6.47 3.60 17.56
N ILE A 274 -6.57 2.50 16.81
CA ILE A 274 -7.36 1.31 17.21
C ILE A 274 -6.77 0.66 18.46
N HIS A 275 -5.43 0.60 18.59
CA HIS A 275 -4.79 0.06 19.79
C HIS A 275 -5.12 0.88 21.03
N VAL A 276 -5.00 2.20 20.93
CA VAL A 276 -5.34 3.14 22.03
C VAL A 276 -6.82 3.06 22.41
N LEU A 277 -7.70 2.84 21.43
CA LEU A 277 -9.13 2.70 21.67
C LEU A 277 -9.48 1.52 22.59
N ASN A 278 -8.63 0.48 22.66
CA ASN A 278 -8.86 -0.68 23.54
C ASN A 278 -8.79 -0.31 25.03
N ASP A 279 -8.23 0.84 25.38
CA ASP A 279 -8.19 1.33 26.76
C ASP A 279 -9.52 1.97 27.21
N LEU A 280 -10.48 2.20 26.27
CA LEU A 280 -11.84 2.58 26.62
C LEU A 280 -12.68 1.37 27.02
N PRO A 281 -13.58 1.53 28.00
CA PRO A 281 -14.56 0.50 28.33
C PRO A 281 -15.49 0.23 27.15
N GLU A 282 -15.99 -1.02 27.06
CA GLU A 282 -16.97 -1.37 26.06
C GLU A 282 -18.26 -0.56 26.19
N GLY A 283 -18.78 -0.09 25.06
CA GLY A 283 -19.98 0.74 25.01
C GLY A 283 -20.14 1.47 23.68
N SER A 284 -21.26 2.14 23.51
CA SER A 284 -21.64 2.79 22.24
C SER A 284 -20.65 3.85 21.76
N GLU A 285 -19.99 4.57 22.66
CA GLU A 285 -18.99 5.58 22.30
C GLU A 285 -17.75 4.93 21.70
N ARG A 286 -17.24 3.85 22.33
CA ARG A 286 -16.11 3.07 21.79
C ARG A 286 -16.47 2.46 20.46
N ASP A 287 -17.67 1.86 20.34
CA ASP A 287 -18.13 1.22 19.11
C ASP A 287 -18.23 2.20 17.95
N GLN A 288 -18.68 3.42 18.20
CA GLN A 288 -18.75 4.47 17.18
C GLN A 288 -17.36 4.94 16.75
N LEU A 289 -16.44 5.15 17.69
CA LEU A 289 -15.05 5.52 17.37
C LEU A 289 -14.33 4.40 16.60
N GLU A 290 -14.56 3.13 16.98
CA GLU A 290 -14.02 1.98 16.27
C GLU A 290 -14.54 1.92 14.83
N LEU A 291 -15.85 2.10 14.64
CA LEU A 291 -16.47 2.11 13.32
C LEU A 291 -15.87 3.21 12.43
N ASP A 292 -15.75 4.43 12.94
CA ASP A 292 -15.15 5.58 12.22
C ASP A 292 -13.70 5.27 11.78
N LEU A 293 -12.92 4.67 12.67
CA LEU A 293 -11.54 4.27 12.38
C LEU A 293 -11.46 3.16 11.33
N LEU A 294 -12.31 2.13 11.44
CA LEU A 294 -12.33 1.00 10.51
C LEU A 294 -12.72 1.44 9.09
N ILE A 295 -13.71 2.32 8.97
CA ILE A 295 -14.10 2.90 7.67
C ILE A 295 -12.96 3.74 7.08
N ALA A 296 -12.36 4.64 7.85
CA ALA A 296 -11.26 5.47 7.38
C ALA A 296 -10.01 4.65 7.02
N ARG A 297 -9.71 3.59 7.80
CA ARG A 297 -8.58 2.67 7.55
C ARG A 297 -8.76 1.86 6.28
N GLY A 298 -10.01 1.55 5.90
CA GLY A 298 -10.33 0.65 4.80
C GLY A 298 -9.66 1.03 3.49
N ALA A 299 -9.69 2.30 3.09
CA ALA A 299 -9.02 2.77 1.88
C ALA A 299 -7.50 2.56 1.91
N SER A 300 -6.85 2.90 3.04
CA SER A 300 -5.40 2.67 3.21
C SER A 300 -5.04 1.18 3.16
N LEU A 301 -5.89 0.31 3.73
CA LEU A 301 -5.73 -1.15 3.64
C LEU A 301 -5.80 -1.64 2.20
N LEU A 302 -6.79 -1.17 1.42
CA LEU A 302 -6.94 -1.51 0.00
C LEU A 302 -5.67 -1.16 -0.80
N LEU A 303 -5.07 0.00 -0.51
CA LEU A 303 -3.88 0.49 -1.19
C LEU A 303 -2.59 -0.25 -0.79
N VAL A 304 -2.44 -0.60 0.50
CA VAL A 304 -1.21 -1.21 1.04
C VAL A 304 -1.22 -2.73 0.97
N LYS A 305 -2.38 -3.36 1.25
CA LYS A 305 -2.51 -4.83 1.36
C LYS A 305 -3.15 -5.47 0.14
N GLY A 306 -3.64 -4.64 -0.79
CA GLY A 306 -4.41 -5.12 -1.95
C GLY A 306 -5.86 -5.51 -1.60
N TYR A 307 -6.69 -5.60 -2.63
CA TYR A 307 -8.14 -5.79 -2.50
C TYR A 307 -8.56 -7.15 -1.93
N ALA A 308 -7.71 -8.17 -2.04
CA ALA A 308 -8.04 -9.55 -1.71
C ALA A 308 -7.38 -10.05 -0.40
N SER A 309 -6.82 -9.14 0.39
CA SER A 309 -6.20 -9.45 1.68
C SER A 309 -7.24 -9.82 2.75
N ASP A 310 -6.93 -10.80 3.60
CA ASP A 310 -7.76 -11.17 4.76
C ASP A 310 -7.96 -9.99 5.73
N ASP A 311 -6.98 -9.07 5.81
CA ASP A 311 -7.11 -7.85 6.62
C ASP A 311 -8.27 -6.97 6.16
N ILE A 312 -8.58 -6.95 4.85
CA ILE A 312 -9.72 -6.23 4.28
C ILE A 312 -11.04 -6.86 4.73
N GLU A 313 -11.15 -8.17 4.59
CA GLU A 313 -12.36 -8.89 5.01
C GLU A 313 -12.63 -8.68 6.50
N HIS A 314 -11.64 -8.89 7.36
CA HIS A 314 -11.79 -8.70 8.80
C HIS A 314 -12.17 -7.26 9.16
N ASN A 315 -11.54 -6.26 8.53
CA ASN A 315 -11.83 -4.85 8.75
C ASN A 315 -13.30 -4.52 8.46
N TYR A 316 -13.79 -4.92 7.30
CA TYR A 316 -15.14 -4.57 6.87
C TYR A 316 -16.21 -5.46 7.49
N LEU A 317 -15.91 -6.73 7.86
CA LEU A 317 -16.83 -7.56 8.67
C LEU A 317 -17.05 -6.93 10.04
N ARG A 318 -15.99 -6.46 10.70
CA ARG A 318 -16.10 -5.78 12.00
C ARG A 318 -16.87 -4.46 11.86
N ALA A 319 -16.55 -3.65 10.85
CA ALA A 319 -17.27 -2.40 10.57
C ALA A 319 -18.76 -2.66 10.32
N LYS A 320 -19.12 -3.69 9.51
CA LYS A 320 -20.49 -4.10 9.26
C LYS A 320 -21.22 -4.50 10.55
N SER A 321 -20.56 -5.28 11.42
CA SER A 321 -21.16 -5.71 12.69
C SER A 321 -21.47 -4.53 13.62
N LEU A 322 -20.57 -3.55 13.69
CA LEU A 322 -20.77 -2.33 14.50
C LEU A 322 -21.85 -1.41 13.93
N SER A 323 -21.99 -1.35 12.61
CA SER A 323 -22.96 -0.49 11.94
C SER A 323 -24.37 -1.11 11.83
N GLN A 324 -24.57 -2.38 12.22
CA GLN A 324 -25.88 -3.06 12.14
C GLN A 324 -26.99 -2.35 12.93
N ALA A 325 -26.68 -1.81 14.11
CA ALA A 325 -27.64 -1.08 14.93
C ALA A 325 -28.11 0.25 14.27
N SER A 326 -27.27 0.79 13.36
CA SER A 326 -27.51 1.97 12.54
C SER A 326 -27.46 1.62 11.05
N SER A 327 -28.21 0.57 10.65
CA SER A 327 -28.22 0.07 9.26
C SER A 327 -28.62 1.12 8.23
N ASP A 328 -29.11 2.26 8.70
CA ASP A 328 -29.44 3.45 7.91
C ASP A 328 -28.26 4.38 7.65
N SER A 329 -27.09 4.12 8.24
CA SER A 329 -25.92 4.97 8.11
C SER A 329 -25.13 4.71 6.82
N GLU A 330 -24.48 5.75 6.31
CA GLU A 330 -23.53 5.63 5.18
C GLU A 330 -22.38 4.67 5.51
N GLN A 331 -21.97 4.58 6.78
CA GLN A 331 -20.94 3.66 7.26
C GLN A 331 -21.33 2.19 7.04
N TYR A 332 -22.62 1.86 7.17
CA TYR A 332 -23.12 0.53 6.82
C TYR A 332 -22.96 0.25 5.33
N PHE A 333 -23.32 1.19 4.47
CA PHE A 333 -23.10 1.09 3.03
C PHE A 333 -21.61 0.90 2.69
N LEU A 334 -20.72 1.72 3.27
CA LEU A 334 -19.27 1.62 3.07
C LEU A 334 -18.72 0.27 3.51
N SER A 335 -19.21 -0.28 4.61
CA SER A 335 -18.79 -1.59 5.09
C SER A 335 -19.22 -2.72 4.14
N MET A 336 -20.44 -2.66 3.58
CA MET A 336 -20.91 -3.60 2.56
C MET A 336 -20.13 -3.47 1.26
N TRP A 337 -19.83 -2.22 0.83
CA TRP A 337 -19.03 -1.97 -0.37
C TRP A 337 -17.62 -2.55 -0.24
N GLY A 338 -16.97 -2.38 0.91
CA GLY A 338 -15.66 -2.95 1.16
C GLY A 338 -15.65 -4.49 1.10
N LEU A 339 -16.70 -5.14 1.62
CA LEU A 339 -16.87 -6.59 1.48
C LEU A 339 -17.20 -7.00 0.03
N TRP A 340 -17.97 -6.19 -0.68
CA TRP A 340 -18.27 -6.43 -2.08
C TRP A 340 -16.99 -6.43 -2.94
N VAL A 341 -16.14 -5.41 -2.81
CA VAL A 341 -14.90 -5.32 -3.60
C VAL A 341 -13.93 -6.45 -3.26
N PHE A 342 -13.85 -6.83 -1.99
CA PHE A 342 -13.06 -8.00 -1.57
C PHE A 342 -13.53 -9.28 -2.29
N HIS A 343 -14.85 -9.58 -2.26
CA HIS A 343 -15.38 -10.77 -2.91
C HIS A 343 -15.39 -10.66 -4.44
N LEU A 344 -15.46 -9.46 -5.02
CA LEU A 344 -15.31 -9.27 -6.46
C LEU A 344 -13.91 -9.67 -6.92
N VAL A 345 -12.86 -9.22 -6.20
CA VAL A 345 -11.47 -9.43 -6.60
C VAL A 345 -10.95 -10.82 -6.22
N ARG A 346 -11.34 -11.36 -5.06
CA ARG A 346 -10.90 -12.67 -4.57
C ARG A 346 -11.82 -13.83 -4.98
N GLY A 347 -13.12 -13.56 -5.11
CA GLY A 347 -14.18 -14.55 -5.30
C GLY A 347 -14.72 -15.14 -3.97
N PRO A 348 -15.73 -16.00 -4.01
CA PRO A 348 -16.55 -16.31 -5.18
C PRO A 348 -17.53 -15.18 -5.54
N LEU A 349 -17.79 -14.98 -6.83
CA LEU A 349 -18.66 -13.92 -7.35
C LEU A 349 -20.11 -13.98 -6.86
N ALA A 350 -20.58 -15.14 -6.42
CA ALA A 350 -21.90 -15.29 -5.82
C ALA A 350 -22.09 -14.41 -4.58
N LYS A 351 -21.06 -14.27 -3.73
CA LYS A 351 -21.10 -13.37 -2.57
C LYS A 351 -21.05 -11.90 -2.99
N ALA A 352 -20.20 -11.57 -3.97
CA ALA A 352 -20.14 -10.21 -4.52
C ALA A 352 -21.49 -9.80 -5.12
N ARG A 353 -22.21 -10.72 -5.80
CA ARG A 353 -23.54 -10.46 -6.37
C ARG A 353 -24.54 -10.06 -5.29
N VAL A 354 -24.65 -10.85 -4.23
CA VAL A 354 -25.59 -10.56 -3.14
C VAL A 354 -25.32 -9.18 -2.53
N LEU A 355 -24.04 -8.89 -2.24
CA LEU A 355 -23.65 -7.60 -1.67
C LEU A 355 -23.92 -6.43 -2.62
N ALA A 356 -23.70 -6.60 -3.93
CA ALA A 356 -23.99 -5.56 -4.92
C ALA A 356 -25.49 -5.27 -5.05
N GLU A 357 -26.34 -6.33 -5.08
CA GLU A 357 -27.80 -6.22 -5.10
C GLU A 357 -28.33 -5.55 -3.83
N ASP A 358 -27.78 -5.89 -2.65
CA ASP A 358 -28.10 -5.26 -1.36
C ASP A 358 -27.70 -3.78 -1.35
N LEU A 359 -26.51 -3.41 -1.86
CA LEU A 359 -26.05 -2.03 -2.00
C LEU A 359 -27.02 -1.22 -2.87
N LEU A 360 -27.45 -1.77 -4.01
CA LEU A 360 -28.39 -1.08 -4.90
C LEU A 360 -29.77 -0.91 -4.25
N SER A 361 -30.29 -1.94 -3.61
CA SER A 361 -31.54 -1.87 -2.85
C SER A 361 -31.46 -0.80 -1.77
N TRP A 362 -30.36 -0.79 -0.99
CA TRP A 362 -30.14 0.16 0.09
C TRP A 362 -30.06 1.62 -0.43
N ALA A 363 -29.28 1.87 -1.49
CA ALA A 363 -29.09 3.21 -2.08
C ALA A 363 -30.39 3.73 -2.73
N THR A 364 -31.17 2.85 -3.36
CA THR A 364 -32.44 3.20 -4.01
C THR A 364 -33.46 3.70 -2.99
N HIS A 365 -33.59 3.03 -1.83
CA HIS A 365 -34.52 3.45 -0.78
C HIS A 365 -34.19 4.86 -0.24
N ARG A 366 -32.94 5.27 -0.27
CA ARG A 366 -32.48 6.59 0.25
C ARG A 366 -32.40 7.68 -0.78
N GLN A 367 -32.54 7.36 -2.05
CA GLN A 367 -32.45 8.31 -3.15
C GLN A 367 -31.20 9.21 -3.09
N ASN A 368 -30.08 8.66 -2.55
CA ASN A 368 -28.81 9.38 -2.49
C ASN A 368 -28.03 9.15 -3.81
N PRO A 369 -27.87 10.17 -4.67
CA PRO A 369 -27.23 10.01 -5.98
C PRO A 369 -25.80 9.47 -5.89
N ASP A 370 -25.03 9.88 -4.84
CA ASP A 370 -23.62 9.52 -4.67
C ASP A 370 -23.46 8.02 -4.40
N LEU A 371 -24.36 7.47 -3.58
CA LEU A 371 -24.37 6.05 -3.26
C LEU A 371 -24.98 5.23 -4.38
N LEU A 372 -25.96 5.78 -5.12
CA LEU A 372 -26.55 5.14 -6.28
C LEU A 372 -25.53 4.89 -7.38
N ILE A 373 -24.64 5.84 -7.68
CA ILE A 373 -23.58 5.64 -8.67
C ILE A 373 -22.72 4.43 -8.33
N ARG A 374 -22.29 4.34 -7.07
CA ARG A 374 -21.46 3.21 -6.60
C ARG A 374 -22.21 1.90 -6.61
N ALA A 375 -23.48 1.93 -6.20
CA ALA A 375 -24.31 0.74 -6.19
C ALA A 375 -24.55 0.21 -7.63
N TYR A 376 -24.88 1.11 -8.57
CA TYR A 376 -25.02 0.74 -9.98
C TYR A 376 -23.71 0.24 -10.59
N GLU A 377 -22.60 0.88 -10.31
CA GLU A 377 -21.25 0.43 -10.72
C GLU A 377 -20.97 -0.96 -10.17
N SER A 378 -21.25 -1.20 -8.88
CA SER A 378 -21.02 -2.49 -8.22
C SER A 378 -21.85 -3.63 -8.85
N VAL A 379 -23.13 -3.40 -9.11
CA VAL A 379 -23.99 -4.39 -9.77
C VAL A 379 -23.55 -4.61 -11.21
N GLY A 380 -23.32 -3.54 -11.97
CA GLY A 380 -22.91 -3.63 -13.36
C GLY A 380 -21.59 -4.36 -13.55
N SER A 381 -20.60 -4.04 -12.71
CA SER A 381 -19.31 -4.74 -12.69
C SER A 381 -19.48 -6.23 -12.37
N THR A 382 -20.24 -6.56 -11.33
CA THR A 382 -20.46 -7.96 -10.94
C THR A 382 -21.18 -8.76 -12.02
N TYR A 383 -22.25 -8.19 -12.60
CA TYR A 383 -23.01 -8.83 -13.66
C TYR A 383 -22.18 -9.05 -14.92
N SER A 384 -21.24 -8.14 -15.21
CA SER A 384 -20.34 -8.30 -16.36
C SER A 384 -19.43 -9.54 -16.23
N PHE A 385 -18.97 -9.88 -15.00
CA PHE A 385 -18.20 -11.09 -14.75
C PHE A 385 -19.05 -12.36 -14.74
N LEU A 386 -20.33 -12.23 -14.38
CA LEU A 386 -21.30 -13.33 -14.42
C LEU A 386 -21.83 -13.62 -15.83
N GLY A 387 -21.40 -12.88 -16.85
CA GLY A 387 -21.86 -13.05 -18.23
C GLY A 387 -23.28 -12.51 -18.51
N ARG A 388 -23.83 -11.66 -17.60
CA ARG A 388 -25.13 -10.98 -17.73
C ARG A 388 -24.93 -9.59 -18.39
N PHE A 389 -24.50 -9.57 -19.64
CA PHE A 389 -23.97 -8.35 -20.26
C PHE A 389 -25.03 -7.27 -20.51
N ASP A 390 -26.26 -7.62 -20.90
CA ASP A 390 -27.31 -6.62 -21.10
C ASP A 390 -27.69 -5.91 -19.79
N GLU A 391 -27.80 -6.66 -18.71
CA GLU A 391 -28.09 -6.10 -17.40
C GLU A 391 -26.90 -5.28 -16.87
N ALA A 392 -25.67 -5.77 -17.07
CA ALA A 392 -24.45 -5.02 -16.76
C ALA A 392 -24.42 -3.68 -17.48
N ARG A 393 -24.72 -3.67 -18.80
CA ARG A 393 -24.83 -2.44 -19.61
C ARG A 393 -25.81 -1.45 -19.00
N ALA A 394 -27.03 -1.90 -18.68
CA ALA A 394 -28.07 -1.04 -18.13
C ALA A 394 -27.60 -0.36 -16.84
N HIS A 395 -27.06 -1.12 -15.89
CA HIS A 395 -26.58 -0.56 -14.62
C HIS A 395 -25.38 0.36 -14.78
N LEU A 396 -24.41 0.04 -15.65
CA LEU A 396 -23.24 0.88 -15.89
C LEU A 396 -23.60 2.18 -16.62
N GLN A 397 -24.61 2.15 -17.51
CA GLN A 397 -25.15 3.36 -18.13
C GLN A 397 -25.82 4.27 -17.10
N GLU A 398 -26.58 3.72 -16.15
CA GLU A 398 -27.14 4.51 -15.05
C GLU A 398 -26.06 5.12 -14.17
N ALA A 399 -25.02 4.35 -13.79
CA ALA A 399 -23.89 4.88 -13.04
C ALA A 399 -23.20 6.03 -13.78
N LYS A 400 -22.97 5.89 -15.11
CA LYS A 400 -22.38 6.94 -15.95
C LYS A 400 -23.28 8.18 -16.00
N SER A 401 -24.62 8.00 -16.14
CA SER A 401 -25.57 9.11 -16.33
C SER A 401 -25.70 9.99 -15.08
N LEU A 402 -25.58 9.39 -13.90
CA LEU A 402 -25.67 10.09 -12.61
C LEU A 402 -24.37 10.76 -12.20
N TYR A 403 -23.25 10.45 -12.84
CA TYR A 403 -21.93 10.93 -12.44
C TYR A 403 -21.66 12.38 -12.89
N ASP A 404 -21.30 13.24 -11.94
CA ASP A 404 -20.84 14.62 -12.17
C ASP A 404 -19.38 14.78 -11.70
N PRO A 405 -18.40 14.99 -12.62
CA PRO A 405 -16.99 15.14 -12.25
C PRO A 405 -16.71 16.27 -11.24
N HIS A 406 -17.46 17.38 -11.32
CA HIS A 406 -17.26 18.53 -10.42
C HIS A 406 -17.67 18.24 -8.98
N ARG A 407 -18.58 17.30 -8.80
CA ARG A 407 -19.09 16.90 -7.49
C ARG A 407 -18.27 15.81 -6.83
N TYR A 408 -17.73 14.86 -7.61
CA TYR A 408 -17.16 13.63 -7.10
C TYR A 408 -15.62 13.59 -7.04
N GLY A 409 -14.92 14.46 -7.75
CA GLY A 409 -13.46 14.47 -7.82
C GLY A 409 -12.73 14.59 -6.48
N SER A 410 -13.40 15.10 -5.43
CA SER A 410 -12.86 15.19 -4.06
C SER A 410 -13.19 13.99 -3.16
N GLN A 411 -14.04 13.04 -3.60
CA GLN A 411 -14.57 11.95 -2.78
C GLN A 411 -13.85 10.60 -2.97
N VAL A 412 -12.69 10.59 -3.63
CA VAL A 412 -11.95 9.34 -3.91
C VAL A 412 -11.49 8.64 -2.63
N PHE A 413 -11.21 9.41 -1.57
CA PHE A 413 -10.54 8.91 -0.37
C PHE A 413 -11.19 7.71 0.32
N PRO A 414 -12.51 7.64 0.60
CA PRO A 414 -13.09 6.49 1.30
C PRO A 414 -13.09 5.20 0.50
N TYR A 415 -12.94 5.28 -0.82
CA TYR A 415 -13.16 4.17 -1.75
C TYR A 415 -11.90 3.76 -2.56
N ALA A 416 -10.80 4.49 -2.44
CA ALA A 416 -9.58 4.30 -3.23
C ALA A 416 -9.76 4.43 -4.76
N GLN A 417 -10.99 4.43 -5.28
CA GLN A 417 -11.30 4.51 -6.72
C GLN A 417 -12.45 5.48 -6.97
N ASP A 418 -12.42 6.11 -8.15
CA ASP A 418 -13.53 6.91 -8.66
C ASP A 418 -14.56 6.02 -9.39
N PRO A 419 -15.85 6.02 -8.98
CA PRO A 419 -16.87 5.15 -9.57
C PRO A 419 -17.22 5.52 -11.01
N GLY A 420 -17.11 6.78 -11.37
CA GLY A 420 -17.39 7.23 -12.74
C GLY A 420 -16.35 6.75 -13.73
N ILE A 421 -15.08 6.68 -13.32
CA ILE A 421 -13.98 6.12 -14.12
C ILE A 421 -14.19 4.62 -14.29
N THR A 422 -14.40 3.89 -13.17
CA THR A 422 -14.60 2.44 -13.20
C THR A 422 -15.83 2.08 -14.06
N ALA A 423 -16.95 2.78 -13.89
CA ALA A 423 -18.16 2.54 -14.68
C ALA A 423 -17.91 2.71 -16.19
N ARG A 424 -17.13 3.71 -16.62
CA ARG A 424 -16.80 3.93 -18.04
C ARG A 424 -15.95 2.79 -18.61
N ILE A 425 -14.94 2.33 -17.90
CA ILE A 425 -14.08 1.23 -18.35
C ILE A 425 -14.87 -0.07 -18.43
N MET A 426 -15.67 -0.37 -17.40
CA MET A 426 -16.49 -1.57 -17.38
C MET A 426 -17.59 -1.53 -18.45
N LEU A 427 -18.18 -0.35 -18.71
CA LEU A 427 -19.14 -0.15 -19.79
C LEU A 427 -18.47 -0.35 -21.16
N ALA A 428 -17.28 0.22 -21.38
CA ALA A 428 -16.53 0.03 -22.63
C ALA A 428 -16.27 -1.47 -22.91
N ARG A 429 -15.89 -2.23 -21.86
CA ARG A 429 -15.71 -3.68 -21.96
C ARG A 429 -17.01 -4.41 -22.35
N VAL A 430 -18.11 -4.09 -21.67
CA VAL A 430 -19.42 -4.72 -21.91
C VAL A 430 -19.92 -4.39 -23.31
N LEU A 431 -19.82 -3.13 -23.76
CA LEU A 431 -20.22 -2.72 -25.10
C LEU A 431 -19.39 -3.43 -26.17
N TRP A 432 -18.09 -3.60 -25.97
CA TRP A 432 -17.28 -4.42 -26.88
C TRP A 432 -17.81 -5.85 -27.00
N ILE A 433 -18.12 -6.52 -25.87
CA ILE A 433 -18.64 -7.90 -25.87
C ILE A 433 -19.98 -7.99 -26.60
N LEU A 434 -20.87 -7.01 -26.40
CA LEU A 434 -22.17 -6.89 -27.06
C LEU A 434 -22.10 -6.45 -28.54
N GLY A 435 -20.91 -6.12 -29.04
CA GLY A 435 -20.70 -5.68 -30.42
C GLY A 435 -21.08 -4.22 -30.70
N GLU A 436 -21.30 -3.40 -29.66
CA GLU A 436 -21.62 -1.98 -29.74
C GLU A 436 -20.32 -1.13 -29.73
N LEU A 437 -19.52 -1.21 -30.79
CA LEU A 437 -18.14 -0.74 -30.80
C LEU A 437 -17.95 0.78 -30.85
N ASP A 438 -18.95 1.56 -31.30
CA ASP A 438 -18.85 3.01 -31.56
C ASP A 438 -18.43 3.84 -30.35
N GLN A 439 -18.84 3.45 -29.17
CA GLN A 439 -18.61 4.22 -27.92
C GLN A 439 -17.39 3.73 -27.12
N VAL A 440 -16.82 2.58 -27.47
CA VAL A 440 -15.76 1.93 -26.65
C VAL A 440 -14.56 2.84 -26.52
N GLU A 441 -14.05 3.36 -27.63
CA GLU A 441 -12.87 4.24 -27.66
C GLU A 441 -13.10 5.55 -26.89
N THR A 442 -14.28 6.15 -27.07
CA THR A 442 -14.65 7.40 -26.38
C THR A 442 -14.66 7.21 -24.86
N LEU A 443 -15.29 6.12 -24.38
CA LEU A 443 -15.37 5.81 -22.96
C LEU A 443 -13.99 5.59 -22.31
N LEU A 444 -13.08 4.90 -23.00
CA LEU A 444 -11.71 4.68 -22.52
C LEU A 444 -10.92 6.00 -22.47
N THR A 445 -11.06 6.84 -23.50
CA THR A 445 -10.39 8.15 -23.56
C THR A 445 -10.90 9.07 -22.46
N GLU A 446 -12.22 9.13 -22.24
CA GLU A 446 -12.84 9.88 -21.14
C GLU A 446 -12.31 9.40 -19.79
N ALA A 447 -12.30 8.09 -19.55
CA ALA A 447 -11.84 7.52 -18.27
C ALA A 447 -10.37 7.86 -17.97
N ILE A 448 -9.50 7.78 -18.97
CA ILE A 448 -8.07 8.13 -18.85
C ILE A 448 -7.90 9.64 -18.58
N ALA A 449 -8.65 10.49 -19.29
CA ALA A 449 -8.60 11.94 -19.10
C ALA A 449 -9.04 12.32 -17.67
N MET A 450 -10.16 11.77 -17.22
CA MET A 450 -10.65 11.97 -15.83
C MET A 450 -9.64 11.52 -14.78
N ALA A 451 -8.98 10.37 -14.98
CA ALA A 451 -7.97 9.87 -14.05
C ALA A 451 -6.75 10.81 -13.97
N ARG A 452 -6.37 11.45 -15.08
CA ARG A 452 -5.30 12.45 -15.12
C ARG A 452 -5.66 13.74 -14.38
N GLU A 453 -6.90 14.21 -14.54
CA GLU A 453 -7.40 15.41 -13.85
C GLU A 453 -7.48 15.25 -12.32
N LEU A 454 -7.71 14.02 -11.84
CA LEU A 454 -7.76 13.73 -10.39
C LEU A 454 -6.39 13.75 -9.71
N GLU A 455 -5.29 13.66 -10.46
CA GLU A 455 -3.90 13.62 -9.94
C GLU A 455 -3.67 12.58 -8.82
N HIS A 456 -4.54 11.54 -8.74
CA HIS A 456 -4.46 10.50 -7.73
C HIS A 456 -3.70 9.29 -8.27
N PRO A 457 -2.48 8.98 -7.75
CA PRO A 457 -1.58 7.97 -8.33
C PRO A 457 -2.19 6.58 -8.49
N PHE A 458 -2.97 6.13 -7.48
CA PHE A 458 -3.60 4.82 -7.53
C PHE A 458 -4.70 4.76 -8.60
N THR A 459 -5.59 5.78 -8.63
CA THR A 459 -6.64 5.86 -9.66
C THR A 459 -6.04 5.83 -11.05
N MET A 460 -4.94 6.55 -11.26
CA MET A 460 -4.25 6.56 -12.55
C MET A 460 -3.68 5.18 -12.92
N ALA A 461 -2.90 4.56 -12.02
CA ALA A 461 -2.32 3.24 -12.28
C ALA A 461 -3.40 2.18 -12.55
N PHE A 462 -4.47 2.18 -11.76
CA PHE A 462 -5.61 1.28 -11.94
C PHE A 462 -6.33 1.50 -13.27
N THR A 463 -6.59 2.77 -13.64
CA THR A 463 -7.24 3.14 -14.91
C THR A 463 -6.43 2.67 -16.10
N LEU A 464 -5.12 2.92 -16.11
CA LEU A 464 -4.23 2.51 -17.19
C LEU A 464 -4.16 0.99 -17.34
N ALA A 465 -4.05 0.26 -16.24
CA ALA A 465 -4.01 -1.19 -16.25
C ALA A 465 -5.34 -1.80 -16.75
N THR A 466 -6.49 -1.28 -16.28
CA THR A 466 -7.81 -1.77 -16.68
C THR A 466 -8.21 -1.33 -18.10
N ALA A 467 -7.81 -0.13 -18.55
CA ALA A 467 -7.98 0.27 -19.94
C ALA A 467 -7.16 -0.63 -20.88
N SER A 468 -5.94 -1.03 -20.49
CA SER A 468 -5.11 -1.96 -21.25
C SER A 468 -5.80 -3.32 -21.45
N TRP A 469 -6.58 -3.76 -20.48
CA TRP A 469 -7.42 -4.94 -20.64
C TRP A 469 -8.43 -4.80 -21.79
N VAL A 470 -9.17 -3.67 -21.87
CA VAL A 470 -10.12 -3.47 -22.96
C VAL A 470 -9.40 -3.30 -24.30
N TYR A 471 -8.24 -2.63 -24.32
CA TYR A 471 -7.41 -2.55 -25.54
C TYR A 471 -6.87 -3.91 -25.99
N SER A 472 -6.70 -4.90 -25.12
CA SER A 472 -6.35 -6.28 -25.52
C SER A 472 -7.48 -6.94 -26.32
N MET A 473 -8.73 -6.64 -25.97
CA MET A 473 -9.91 -7.10 -26.70
C MET A 473 -10.03 -6.42 -28.08
N LEU A 474 -9.62 -5.15 -28.17
CA LEU A 474 -9.49 -4.38 -29.43
C LEU A 474 -8.23 -4.72 -30.23
N ARG A 475 -7.31 -5.52 -29.67
CA ARG A 475 -6.01 -5.92 -30.25
C ARG A 475 -5.07 -4.74 -30.55
N ASP A 476 -5.18 -3.63 -29.83
CA ASP A 476 -4.30 -2.47 -29.97
C ASP A 476 -3.05 -2.59 -29.10
N THR A 477 -2.09 -3.37 -29.56
CA THR A 477 -0.82 -3.62 -28.85
C THR A 477 0.01 -2.36 -28.62
N HIS A 478 -0.07 -1.37 -29.52
CA HIS A 478 0.69 -0.13 -29.39
C HIS A 478 0.20 0.73 -28.21
N ARG A 479 -1.11 0.84 -28.05
CA ARG A 479 -1.69 1.56 -26.91
C ARG A 479 -1.41 0.82 -25.60
N ILE A 480 -1.56 -0.49 -25.59
CA ILE A 480 -1.26 -1.30 -24.41
C ILE A 480 0.16 -1.04 -23.92
N LEU A 481 1.16 -1.09 -24.80
CA LEU A 481 2.56 -0.89 -24.38
C LEU A 481 2.78 0.49 -23.73
N ARG A 482 2.18 1.55 -24.28
CA ARG A 482 2.29 2.89 -23.69
C ARG A 482 1.60 3.01 -22.34
N LEU A 483 0.36 2.49 -22.22
CA LEU A 483 -0.42 2.61 -21.00
C LEU A 483 0.18 1.74 -19.87
N THR A 484 0.65 0.54 -20.21
CA THR A 484 1.25 -0.37 -19.22
C THR A 484 2.62 0.10 -18.75
N GLU A 485 3.41 0.79 -19.57
CA GLU A 485 4.68 1.39 -19.15
C GLU A 485 4.44 2.42 -18.04
N GLU A 486 3.52 3.37 -18.23
CA GLU A 486 3.13 4.36 -17.23
C GLU A 486 2.51 3.70 -15.98
N ALA A 487 1.66 2.69 -16.17
CA ALA A 487 1.03 1.95 -15.06
C ALA A 487 2.07 1.21 -14.20
N ILE A 488 3.07 0.57 -14.81
CA ILE A 488 4.16 -0.14 -14.14
C ILE A 488 5.04 0.84 -13.37
N GLU A 489 5.39 1.98 -13.97
CA GLU A 489 6.18 3.02 -13.31
C GLU A 489 5.48 3.52 -12.04
N LEU A 490 4.20 3.93 -12.15
CA LEU A 490 3.42 4.40 -11.02
C LEU A 490 3.25 3.31 -9.95
N SER A 491 2.91 2.09 -10.38
CA SER A 491 2.67 0.99 -9.43
C SER A 491 3.94 0.57 -8.70
N THR A 492 5.09 0.61 -9.36
CA THR A 492 6.39 0.33 -8.74
C THR A 492 6.76 1.43 -7.75
N LYS A 493 6.57 2.70 -8.15
CA LYS A 493 6.86 3.86 -7.30
C LYS A 493 6.07 3.85 -5.99
N TYR A 494 4.80 3.47 -6.04
CA TYR A 494 3.88 3.54 -4.90
C TYR A 494 3.53 2.15 -4.32
N SER A 495 4.16 1.08 -4.82
CA SER A 495 3.96 -0.30 -4.36
C SER A 495 2.51 -0.81 -4.52
N PHE A 496 1.86 -0.50 -5.65
CA PHE A 496 0.51 -0.95 -5.95
C PHE A 496 0.54 -2.34 -6.62
N GLU A 497 0.40 -3.41 -5.83
CA GLU A 497 0.60 -4.80 -6.30
C GLU A 497 -0.38 -5.22 -7.41
N VAL A 498 -1.68 -4.93 -7.28
CA VAL A 498 -2.71 -5.40 -8.22
C VAL A 498 -2.63 -4.69 -9.58
N PRO A 499 -2.61 -3.35 -9.67
CA PRO A 499 -2.41 -2.67 -10.96
C PRO A 499 -1.10 -3.05 -11.64
N LEU A 500 -0.01 -3.26 -10.86
CA LEU A 500 1.27 -3.73 -11.37
C LEU A 500 1.14 -5.08 -12.06
N ALA A 501 0.54 -6.05 -11.38
CA ALA A 501 0.36 -7.40 -11.88
C ALA A 501 -0.45 -7.43 -13.20
N TRP A 502 -1.55 -6.66 -13.25
CA TRP A 502 -2.37 -6.55 -14.46
C TRP A 502 -1.63 -5.86 -15.60
N ALA A 503 -0.96 -4.75 -15.34
CA ALA A 503 -0.17 -4.04 -16.36
C ALA A 503 0.94 -4.92 -16.93
N MET A 504 1.66 -5.69 -16.09
CA MET A 504 2.67 -6.66 -16.54
C MET A 504 2.08 -7.74 -17.43
N SER A 505 0.90 -8.27 -17.06
CA SER A 505 0.23 -9.31 -17.84
C SER A 505 -0.16 -8.81 -19.25
N PHE A 506 -0.78 -7.64 -19.34
CA PHE A 506 -1.17 -7.07 -20.64
C PHE A 506 0.03 -6.58 -21.45
N GLN A 507 1.08 -6.05 -20.80
CA GLN A 507 2.33 -5.70 -21.47
C GLN A 507 2.98 -6.94 -22.09
N GLY A 508 3.05 -8.03 -21.31
CA GLY A 508 3.61 -9.30 -21.77
C GLY A 508 2.86 -9.84 -23.00
N TRP A 509 1.53 -9.83 -22.94
CA TRP A 509 0.71 -10.20 -24.09
C TRP A 509 1.00 -9.33 -25.32
N ALA A 510 1.03 -8.02 -25.17
CA ALA A 510 1.27 -7.12 -26.30
C ALA A 510 2.67 -7.27 -26.91
N LEU A 511 3.70 -7.57 -26.08
CA LEU A 511 5.05 -7.88 -26.57
C LEU A 511 5.06 -9.20 -27.36
N ALA A 512 4.44 -10.25 -26.83
CA ALA A 512 4.35 -11.55 -27.47
C ALA A 512 3.55 -11.48 -28.80
N GLU A 513 2.47 -10.70 -28.83
CA GLU A 513 1.65 -10.45 -30.03
C GLU A 513 2.46 -9.76 -31.14
N GLN A 514 3.42 -8.90 -30.77
CA GLN A 514 4.36 -8.27 -31.71
C GLN A 514 5.58 -9.13 -32.06
N GLY A 515 5.66 -10.39 -31.56
CA GLY A 515 6.80 -11.27 -31.77
C GLY A 515 8.08 -10.84 -31.04
N LYS A 516 7.98 -10.01 -30.00
CA LYS A 516 9.14 -9.57 -29.21
C LYS A 516 9.51 -10.61 -28.14
N GLU A 517 10.81 -10.81 -27.95
CA GLU A 517 11.34 -11.67 -26.91
C GLU A 517 10.92 -11.21 -25.50
N GLY A 518 10.78 -12.15 -24.56
CA GLY A 518 10.41 -11.86 -23.17
C GLY A 518 8.92 -11.60 -22.93
N GLY A 519 8.07 -11.61 -23.96
CA GLY A 519 6.64 -11.34 -23.83
C GLY A 519 5.91 -12.39 -23.00
N ILE A 520 6.17 -13.68 -23.23
CA ILE A 520 5.56 -14.79 -22.48
C ILE A 520 6.01 -14.75 -21.02
N GLU A 521 7.30 -14.59 -20.78
CA GLU A 521 7.90 -14.50 -19.45
C GLU A 521 7.27 -13.35 -18.65
N ARG A 522 7.10 -12.19 -19.29
CA ARG A 522 6.48 -11.01 -18.69
C ARG A 522 5.01 -11.25 -18.33
N LEU A 523 4.24 -11.92 -19.19
CA LEU A 523 2.86 -12.29 -18.91
C LEU A 523 2.78 -13.27 -17.73
N VAL A 524 3.63 -14.30 -17.69
CA VAL A 524 3.71 -15.29 -16.60
C VAL A 524 4.14 -14.63 -15.28
N GLU A 525 5.05 -13.65 -15.33
CA GLU A 525 5.46 -12.86 -14.17
C GLU A 525 4.26 -12.05 -13.60
N GLY A 526 3.48 -11.41 -14.49
CA GLY A 526 2.25 -10.69 -14.11
C GLY A 526 1.21 -11.61 -13.47
N LEU A 527 0.95 -12.80 -14.07
CA LEU A 527 0.06 -13.80 -13.50
C LEU A 527 0.54 -14.28 -12.11
N SER A 528 1.85 -14.49 -11.95
CA SER A 528 2.44 -14.89 -10.67
C SER A 528 2.32 -13.78 -9.62
N ALA A 529 2.48 -12.51 -10.01
CA ALA A 529 2.27 -11.36 -9.14
C ALA A 529 0.80 -11.25 -8.69
N ALA A 530 -0.17 -11.41 -9.60
CA ALA A 530 -1.59 -11.42 -9.28
C ALA A 530 -1.95 -12.54 -8.29
N LYS A 531 -1.36 -13.72 -8.45
CA LYS A 531 -1.54 -14.85 -7.53
C LYS A 531 -0.97 -14.54 -6.14
N ARG A 532 0.19 -13.92 -6.03
CA ARG A 532 0.76 -13.48 -4.74
C ARG A 532 -0.13 -12.45 -4.05
N ALA A 533 -0.71 -11.52 -4.81
CA ALA A 533 -1.68 -10.55 -4.33
C ALA A 533 -3.07 -11.15 -4.06
N THR A 534 -3.26 -12.48 -4.19
CA THR A 534 -4.54 -13.21 -4.05
C THR A 534 -5.68 -12.64 -4.90
N ALA A 535 -5.36 -11.89 -5.96
CA ALA A 535 -6.31 -11.25 -6.86
C ALA A 535 -6.67 -12.20 -8.00
N SER A 536 -7.87 -12.79 -7.96
CA SER A 536 -8.37 -13.70 -9.00
C SER A 536 -8.99 -12.96 -10.18
N LEU A 537 -9.45 -11.74 -9.96
CA LEU A 537 -10.07 -10.94 -11.01
C LEU A 537 -9.11 -10.72 -12.19
N ASN A 538 -9.61 -10.82 -13.41
CA ASN A 538 -8.84 -10.76 -14.66
C ASN A 538 -7.86 -11.92 -14.91
N HIS A 539 -7.70 -12.85 -13.96
CA HIS A 539 -6.76 -13.96 -14.10
C HIS A 539 -7.17 -14.91 -15.22
N THR A 540 -8.48 -15.21 -15.31
CA THR A 540 -9.06 -16.02 -16.38
C THR A 540 -8.81 -15.42 -17.77
N CYS A 541 -8.94 -14.11 -17.92
CA CYS A 541 -8.63 -13.39 -19.14
C CYS A 541 -7.15 -13.50 -19.51
N ALA A 542 -6.24 -13.25 -18.55
CA ALA A 542 -4.80 -13.31 -18.80
C ALA A 542 -4.34 -14.73 -19.15
N LEU A 543 -4.94 -15.77 -18.55
CA LEU A 543 -4.72 -17.16 -18.93
C LEU A 543 -5.23 -17.46 -20.36
N ALA A 544 -6.40 -16.93 -20.74
CA ALA A 544 -6.90 -17.06 -22.11
C ALA A 544 -5.93 -16.44 -23.15
N LEU A 545 -5.40 -15.24 -22.84
CA LEU A 545 -4.41 -14.57 -23.68
C LEU A 545 -3.09 -15.38 -23.74
N LEU A 546 -2.65 -15.98 -22.64
CA LEU A 546 -1.47 -16.85 -22.61
C LEU A 546 -1.68 -18.11 -23.47
N ALA A 547 -2.85 -18.73 -23.38
CA ALA A 547 -3.19 -19.90 -24.20
C ALA A 547 -3.22 -19.56 -25.70
N GLU A 548 -3.70 -18.37 -26.07
CA GLU A 548 -3.68 -17.86 -27.45
C GLU A 548 -2.24 -17.71 -27.97
N ILE A 549 -1.33 -17.16 -27.16
CA ILE A 549 0.09 -17.04 -27.51
C ILE A 549 0.73 -18.43 -27.66
N HIS A 550 0.45 -19.38 -26.77
CA HIS A 550 0.94 -20.75 -26.88
C HIS A 550 0.44 -21.43 -28.17
N LEU A 551 -0.84 -21.23 -28.54
CA LEU A 551 -1.39 -21.74 -29.81
C LEU A 551 -0.61 -21.23 -31.01
N ARG A 552 -0.33 -19.93 -31.08
CA ARG A 552 0.41 -19.30 -32.19
C ARG A 552 1.86 -19.78 -32.29
N ASN A 553 2.49 -20.01 -31.14
CA ASN A 553 3.86 -20.50 -31.04
C ASN A 553 3.97 -22.03 -31.15
N HIS A 554 2.88 -22.74 -31.47
CA HIS A 554 2.79 -24.19 -31.53
C HIS A 554 3.18 -24.92 -30.23
N HIS A 555 3.07 -24.27 -29.07
CA HIS A 555 3.24 -24.87 -27.75
C HIS A 555 1.91 -25.47 -27.26
N ILE A 556 1.41 -26.49 -27.98
CA ILE A 556 0.03 -26.96 -27.84
C ILE A 556 -0.25 -27.55 -26.44
N VAL A 557 0.70 -28.32 -25.90
CA VAL A 557 0.56 -28.95 -24.57
C VAL A 557 0.42 -27.87 -23.47
N ASP A 558 1.28 -26.85 -23.50
CA ASP A 558 1.24 -25.75 -22.55
C ASP A 558 -0.06 -24.95 -22.68
N GLY A 559 -0.51 -24.71 -23.93
CA GLY A 559 -1.77 -24.06 -24.21
C GLY A 559 -2.98 -24.80 -23.62
N LEU A 560 -3.05 -26.13 -23.81
CA LEU A 560 -4.13 -26.95 -23.22
C LEU A 560 -4.09 -26.95 -21.69
N PHE A 561 -2.90 -27.01 -21.10
CA PHE A 561 -2.72 -26.93 -19.65
C PHE A 561 -3.24 -25.57 -19.09
N VAL A 562 -2.87 -24.47 -19.74
CA VAL A 562 -3.32 -23.12 -19.34
C VAL A 562 -4.83 -22.98 -19.48
N ILE A 563 -5.45 -23.50 -20.54
CA ILE A 563 -6.91 -23.50 -20.72
C ILE A 563 -7.61 -24.29 -19.59
N GLN A 564 -7.07 -25.44 -19.22
CA GLN A 564 -7.62 -26.21 -18.10
C GLN A 564 -7.58 -25.40 -16.81
N GLN A 565 -6.46 -24.78 -16.49
CA GLN A 565 -6.34 -23.89 -15.32
C GLN A 565 -7.36 -22.74 -15.35
N ALA A 566 -7.54 -22.11 -16.51
CA ALA A 566 -8.51 -21.03 -16.68
C ALA A 566 -9.95 -21.51 -16.46
N GLN A 567 -10.33 -22.68 -16.95
CA GLN A 567 -11.65 -23.28 -16.77
C GLN A 567 -11.92 -23.66 -15.30
N GLU A 568 -10.94 -24.25 -14.62
CA GLU A 568 -11.03 -24.59 -13.19
C GLU A 568 -11.19 -23.33 -12.33
N LEU A 569 -10.42 -22.29 -12.62
CA LEU A 569 -10.51 -21.00 -11.93
C LEU A 569 -11.89 -20.35 -12.14
N ALA A 570 -12.35 -20.26 -13.39
CA ALA A 570 -13.66 -19.71 -13.74
C ALA A 570 -14.80 -20.44 -13.00
N ALA A 571 -14.77 -21.77 -12.95
CA ALA A 571 -15.73 -22.59 -12.23
C ALA A 571 -15.71 -22.33 -10.72
N THR A 572 -14.51 -22.24 -10.12
CA THR A 572 -14.34 -21.99 -8.69
C THR A 572 -14.83 -20.58 -8.29
N GLN A 573 -14.58 -19.58 -9.13
CA GLN A 573 -14.99 -18.19 -8.89
C GLN A 573 -16.46 -17.93 -9.27
N GLY A 574 -17.06 -18.78 -10.08
CA GLY A 574 -18.37 -18.54 -10.69
C GLY A 574 -18.30 -17.51 -11.84
N GLU A 575 -17.12 -17.34 -12.47
CA GLU A 575 -16.93 -16.43 -13.58
C GLU A 575 -17.45 -17.05 -14.88
N ALA A 576 -18.31 -16.33 -15.60
CA ALA A 576 -18.90 -16.84 -16.84
C ALA A 576 -18.53 -16.02 -18.09
N CYS A 577 -17.97 -14.84 -17.91
CA CYS A 577 -17.74 -13.89 -19.01
C CYS A 577 -16.74 -14.37 -20.07
N TRP A 578 -15.84 -15.29 -19.74
CA TRP A 578 -14.81 -15.81 -20.67
C TRP A 578 -15.10 -17.24 -21.14
N GLN A 579 -16.16 -17.90 -20.69
CA GLN A 579 -16.42 -19.31 -20.97
C GLN A 579 -16.46 -19.64 -22.47
N ALA A 580 -17.13 -18.81 -23.26
CA ALA A 580 -17.21 -18.99 -24.72
C ALA A 580 -15.81 -18.95 -25.37
N GLU A 581 -14.99 -17.96 -25.00
CA GLU A 581 -13.64 -17.81 -25.55
C GLU A 581 -12.68 -18.92 -25.09
N LEU A 582 -12.76 -19.37 -23.84
CA LEU A 582 -11.99 -20.50 -23.34
C LEU A 582 -12.29 -21.80 -24.11
N LEU A 583 -13.57 -22.06 -24.38
CA LEU A 583 -13.99 -23.22 -25.18
C LEU A 583 -13.54 -23.09 -26.64
N ARG A 584 -13.61 -21.87 -27.23
CA ARG A 584 -13.08 -21.62 -28.58
C ARG A 584 -11.59 -21.93 -28.67
N LEU A 585 -10.79 -21.38 -27.75
CA LEU A 585 -9.34 -21.61 -27.71
C LEU A 585 -9.00 -23.07 -27.46
N LYS A 586 -9.78 -23.78 -26.61
CA LYS A 586 -9.64 -25.23 -26.42
C LYS A 586 -9.85 -25.99 -27.73
N GLY A 587 -10.87 -25.64 -28.49
CA GLY A 587 -11.13 -26.23 -29.80
C GLY A 587 -9.98 -26.02 -30.80
N GLU A 588 -9.44 -24.80 -30.88
CA GLU A 588 -8.28 -24.48 -31.72
C GLU A 588 -7.03 -25.30 -31.33
N LEU A 589 -6.73 -25.40 -30.01
CA LEU A 589 -5.60 -26.17 -29.48
C LEU A 589 -5.75 -27.67 -29.74
N LEU A 590 -6.96 -28.24 -29.61
CA LEU A 590 -7.25 -29.61 -29.91
C LEU A 590 -7.03 -29.94 -31.41
N LEU A 591 -7.46 -29.04 -32.30
CA LEU A 591 -7.21 -29.20 -33.74
C LEU A 591 -5.74 -29.06 -34.09
N ALA A 592 -4.98 -28.23 -33.41
CA ALA A 592 -3.55 -28.09 -33.59
C ALA A 592 -2.77 -29.29 -33.02
N GLN A 593 -3.35 -30.02 -32.06
CA GLN A 593 -2.76 -31.19 -31.45
C GLN A 593 -2.84 -32.42 -32.39
N SER A 594 -4.01 -32.69 -32.98
CA SER A 594 -4.24 -33.83 -33.85
C SER A 594 -5.54 -33.72 -34.65
N ASP A 595 -5.53 -34.14 -35.88
CA ASP A 595 -6.74 -34.24 -36.72
C ASP A 595 -7.77 -35.23 -36.13
N GLN A 596 -7.37 -36.18 -35.30
CA GLN A 596 -8.28 -37.06 -34.57
C GLN A 596 -9.14 -36.35 -33.55
N SER A 597 -8.75 -35.16 -33.13
CA SER A 597 -9.48 -34.32 -32.17
C SER A 597 -10.62 -33.48 -32.81
N THR A 598 -10.87 -33.64 -34.12
CA THR A 598 -11.87 -32.87 -34.89
C THR A 598 -13.26 -32.90 -34.23
N PHE A 599 -13.74 -34.05 -33.80
CA PHE A 599 -15.05 -34.17 -33.13
C PHE A 599 -15.12 -33.38 -31.81
N LEU A 600 -14.05 -33.47 -30.98
CA LEU A 600 -13.98 -32.74 -29.72
C LEU A 600 -13.90 -31.24 -29.96
N ALA A 601 -13.20 -30.79 -30.99
CA ALA A 601 -13.12 -29.37 -31.35
C ALA A 601 -14.46 -28.85 -31.85
N GLU A 602 -15.18 -29.61 -32.69
CA GLU A 602 -16.54 -29.26 -33.16
C GLU A 602 -17.50 -29.10 -31.96
N GLN A 603 -17.40 -30.02 -30.98
CA GLN A 603 -18.21 -29.93 -29.75
C GLN A 603 -17.84 -28.69 -28.94
N CYS A 604 -16.55 -28.40 -28.73
CA CYS A 604 -16.09 -27.17 -28.06
C CYS A 604 -16.65 -25.90 -28.72
N TYR A 605 -16.65 -25.83 -30.03
CA TYR A 605 -17.19 -24.69 -30.76
C TYR A 605 -18.72 -24.60 -30.67
N ALA A 606 -19.43 -25.75 -30.71
CA ALA A 606 -20.89 -25.75 -30.53
C ALA A 606 -21.29 -25.26 -29.14
N ASP A 607 -20.63 -25.75 -28.09
CA ASP A 607 -20.84 -25.31 -26.71
C ASP A 607 -20.51 -23.82 -26.54
N ALA A 608 -19.37 -23.39 -27.08
CA ALA A 608 -18.94 -21.99 -27.06
C ALA A 608 -19.97 -21.04 -27.73
N LEU A 609 -20.48 -21.48 -28.89
CA LEU A 609 -21.50 -20.72 -29.64
C LEU A 609 -22.80 -20.60 -28.86
N ALA A 610 -23.27 -21.69 -28.27
CA ALA A 610 -24.47 -21.69 -27.43
C ALA A 610 -24.33 -20.75 -26.23
N ILE A 611 -23.17 -20.76 -25.55
CA ILE A 611 -22.89 -19.86 -24.42
C ILE A 611 -22.86 -18.41 -24.89
N ALA A 612 -22.14 -18.08 -25.96
CA ALA A 612 -22.05 -16.72 -26.50
C ALA A 612 -23.43 -16.16 -26.90
N GLN A 613 -24.29 -17.00 -27.52
CA GLN A 613 -25.65 -16.65 -27.88
C GLN A 613 -26.54 -16.42 -26.65
N ALA A 614 -26.45 -17.29 -25.64
CA ALA A 614 -27.23 -17.15 -24.40
C ALA A 614 -26.83 -15.90 -23.60
N GLN A 615 -25.58 -15.47 -23.69
CA GLN A 615 -25.05 -14.26 -23.05
C GLN A 615 -25.21 -12.99 -23.93
N HIS A 616 -25.71 -13.08 -25.15
CA HIS A 616 -25.71 -12.03 -26.16
C HIS A 616 -24.29 -11.47 -26.43
N ALA A 617 -23.26 -12.29 -26.28
CA ALA A 617 -21.84 -11.92 -26.41
C ALA A 617 -21.44 -11.92 -27.91
N ILE A 618 -21.91 -10.93 -28.66
CA ILE A 618 -21.84 -10.91 -30.13
C ILE A 618 -20.42 -11.00 -30.66
N MET A 619 -19.44 -10.35 -30.00
CA MET A 619 -18.05 -10.44 -30.43
C MET A 619 -17.44 -11.84 -30.19
N PHE A 620 -17.79 -12.48 -29.09
CA PHE A 620 -17.40 -13.87 -28.86
C PHE A 620 -18.11 -14.82 -29.82
N GLU A 621 -19.41 -14.59 -30.10
CA GLU A 621 -20.14 -15.37 -31.13
C GLU A 621 -19.44 -15.26 -32.49
N LEU A 622 -18.97 -14.07 -32.90
CA LEU A 622 -18.24 -13.87 -34.14
C LEU A 622 -16.92 -14.67 -34.14
N ARG A 623 -16.11 -14.59 -33.09
CA ARG A 623 -14.86 -15.33 -32.98
C ARG A 623 -15.07 -16.83 -33.07
N VAL A 624 -16.08 -17.36 -32.33
CA VAL A 624 -16.43 -18.79 -32.35
C VAL A 624 -16.90 -19.21 -33.71
N ALA A 625 -17.81 -18.43 -34.34
CA ALA A 625 -18.31 -18.72 -35.68
C ALA A 625 -17.19 -18.71 -36.75
N THR A 626 -16.20 -17.83 -36.60
CA THR A 626 -15.02 -17.78 -37.47
C THR A 626 -14.18 -19.05 -37.34
N SER A 627 -13.85 -19.50 -36.13
CA SER A 627 -13.14 -20.73 -35.84
C SER A 627 -13.90 -21.96 -36.36
N MET A 628 -15.21 -22.03 -36.10
CA MET A 628 -16.07 -23.10 -36.58
C MET A 628 -16.19 -23.13 -38.10
N ALA A 629 -16.26 -21.97 -38.75
CA ALA A 629 -16.33 -21.88 -40.20
C ALA A 629 -15.03 -22.43 -40.87
N ARG A 630 -13.87 -22.14 -40.30
CA ARG A 630 -12.58 -22.74 -40.77
C ARG A 630 -12.57 -24.25 -40.66
N LEU A 631 -13.07 -24.79 -39.53
CA LEU A 631 -13.18 -26.23 -39.35
C LEU A 631 -14.15 -26.84 -40.36
N LEU A 632 -15.34 -26.30 -40.52
CA LEU A 632 -16.37 -26.79 -41.44
C LEU A 632 -15.87 -26.74 -42.91
N ARG A 633 -15.08 -25.70 -43.27
CA ARG A 633 -14.42 -25.61 -44.54
C ARG A 633 -13.47 -26.77 -44.81
N LYS A 634 -12.61 -27.09 -43.79
CA LYS A 634 -11.71 -28.29 -43.87
C LYS A 634 -12.49 -29.60 -43.99
N LEU A 635 -13.68 -29.68 -43.39
CA LEU A 635 -14.57 -30.84 -43.47
C LEU A 635 -15.42 -30.87 -44.76
N ASN A 636 -15.13 -30.00 -45.74
CA ASN A 636 -15.84 -29.87 -47.00
C ASN A 636 -17.36 -29.56 -46.87
N LYS A 637 -17.71 -28.76 -45.85
CA LYS A 637 -19.08 -28.28 -45.52
C LYS A 637 -19.20 -26.74 -45.69
N PRO A 638 -18.83 -26.15 -46.85
CA PRO A 638 -18.74 -24.69 -47.00
C PRO A 638 -20.09 -23.97 -46.88
N ASP A 639 -21.20 -24.58 -47.23
CA ASP A 639 -22.55 -24.01 -47.12
C ASP A 639 -22.94 -23.80 -45.66
N ILE A 640 -22.65 -24.74 -44.78
CA ILE A 640 -22.93 -24.65 -43.37
C ILE A 640 -22.02 -23.58 -42.74
N ALA A 641 -20.71 -23.62 -43.08
CA ALA A 641 -19.73 -22.64 -42.65
C ALA A 641 -20.17 -21.20 -42.97
N LYS A 642 -20.55 -20.95 -44.25
CA LYS A 642 -21.00 -19.63 -44.70
C LYS A 642 -22.25 -19.16 -43.98
N ARG A 643 -23.25 -20.03 -43.78
CA ARG A 643 -24.49 -19.67 -43.08
C ARG A 643 -24.18 -19.29 -41.61
N THR A 644 -23.40 -20.12 -40.89
CA THR A 644 -23.06 -19.87 -39.49
C THR A 644 -22.32 -18.53 -39.32
N LEU A 645 -21.27 -18.31 -40.11
CA LEU A 645 -20.46 -17.10 -39.99
C LEU A 645 -21.22 -15.84 -40.47
N SER A 646 -22.00 -15.92 -41.57
CA SER A 646 -22.82 -14.81 -42.03
C SER A 646 -23.88 -14.41 -40.99
N ALA A 647 -24.49 -15.37 -40.29
CA ALA A 647 -25.48 -15.08 -39.27
C ALA A 647 -24.85 -14.32 -38.07
N ALA A 648 -23.66 -14.71 -37.63
CA ALA A 648 -22.94 -13.99 -36.56
C ALA A 648 -22.51 -12.58 -37.06
N ARG A 649 -21.97 -12.49 -38.26
CA ARG A 649 -21.49 -11.22 -38.84
C ARG A 649 -22.63 -10.19 -39.06
N ALA A 650 -23.82 -10.67 -39.39
CA ALA A 650 -24.99 -9.79 -39.64
C ALA A 650 -25.50 -9.06 -38.40
N LYS A 651 -25.16 -9.55 -37.19
CA LYS A 651 -25.48 -8.91 -35.88
C LYS A 651 -24.66 -7.66 -35.61
N LEU A 652 -23.54 -7.49 -36.34
CA LEU A 652 -22.59 -6.39 -36.16
C LEU A 652 -22.82 -5.36 -37.31
N GLY A 653 -22.82 -4.09 -36.95
CA GLY A 653 -22.92 -2.97 -37.92
C GLY A 653 -21.72 -2.89 -38.88
N GLY A 654 -21.67 -1.81 -39.65
CA GLY A 654 -20.65 -1.60 -40.69
C GLY A 654 -19.22 -1.30 -40.25
N HIS A 655 -18.80 -1.66 -39.05
CA HIS A 655 -17.47 -1.38 -38.49
C HIS A 655 -16.37 -2.20 -39.17
N SER A 656 -15.88 -1.73 -40.30
CA SER A 656 -14.90 -2.46 -41.13
C SER A 656 -13.48 -2.51 -40.54
N ALA A 657 -13.16 -1.71 -39.53
CA ALA A 657 -11.79 -1.59 -38.98
C ALA A 657 -11.45 -2.50 -37.80
N ASN A 658 -12.43 -3.24 -37.26
CA ASN A 658 -12.16 -4.16 -36.14
C ASN A 658 -11.45 -5.44 -36.63
N PRO A 659 -10.32 -5.87 -36.04
CA PRO A 659 -9.54 -7.04 -36.47
C PRO A 659 -10.35 -8.33 -36.56
N ASP A 660 -11.23 -8.63 -35.58
CA ASP A 660 -12.06 -9.83 -35.58
C ASP A 660 -13.06 -9.83 -36.75
N MET A 661 -13.56 -8.64 -37.14
CA MET A 661 -14.48 -8.49 -38.27
C MET A 661 -13.75 -8.61 -39.61
N ILE A 662 -12.52 -8.10 -39.70
CA ILE A 662 -11.67 -8.26 -40.91
C ILE A 662 -11.36 -9.73 -41.11
N GLU A 663 -11.01 -10.43 -40.05
CA GLU A 663 -10.73 -11.89 -40.06
C GLU A 663 -11.95 -12.70 -40.49
N ALA A 664 -13.12 -12.40 -39.91
CA ALA A 664 -14.39 -13.04 -40.27
C ALA A 664 -14.74 -12.80 -41.75
N GLN A 665 -14.55 -11.58 -42.26
CA GLN A 665 -14.80 -11.24 -43.67
C GLN A 665 -13.87 -12.01 -44.62
N ALA A 666 -12.57 -12.11 -44.30
CA ALA A 666 -11.61 -12.88 -45.10
C ALA A 666 -12.01 -14.38 -45.21
N VAL A 667 -12.54 -14.96 -44.12
CA VAL A 667 -13.06 -16.34 -44.15
C VAL A 667 -14.34 -16.44 -45.00
N LEU A 668 -15.24 -15.46 -44.96
CA LEU A 668 -16.44 -15.43 -45.80
C LEU A 668 -16.09 -15.33 -47.30
N ASP A 669 -15.10 -14.54 -47.68
CA ASP A 669 -14.64 -14.38 -49.04
C ASP A 669 -14.05 -15.72 -49.57
N GLN A 670 -13.22 -16.40 -48.79
CA GLN A 670 -12.71 -17.72 -49.10
C GLN A 670 -13.83 -18.78 -49.29
N LEU A 671 -14.87 -18.72 -48.43
CA LEU A 671 -16.01 -19.62 -48.53
C LEU A 671 -16.86 -19.33 -49.79
N ALA A 672 -16.93 -18.09 -50.22
CA ALA A 672 -17.62 -17.70 -51.43
C ALA A 672 -16.88 -18.21 -52.69
N GLU A 673 -15.55 -18.14 -52.70
CA GLU A 673 -14.71 -18.72 -53.77
C GLU A 673 -14.85 -20.26 -53.82
N ASP A 674 -14.80 -20.96 -52.68
CA ASP A 674 -14.96 -22.42 -52.61
C ASP A 674 -16.34 -22.86 -53.18
N LEU A 675 -17.39 -22.07 -52.92
CA LEU A 675 -18.75 -22.36 -53.41
C LEU A 675 -18.92 -22.05 -54.89
N ALA A 676 -18.21 -21.05 -55.42
CA ALA A 676 -18.24 -20.68 -56.85
C ALA A 676 -17.46 -21.70 -57.73
N ASN A 677 -16.49 -22.41 -57.14
CA ASN A 677 -15.67 -23.43 -57.81
C ASN A 677 -16.25 -24.84 -57.73
N LYS A 678 -17.37 -25.03 -56.98
CA LYS A 678 -18.17 -26.28 -56.98
C LYS A 678 -19.33 -26.19 -57.93
#